data_56ac0867355cb33709f8c025c9d15e0b
#
_entry.id   56ac0867355cb33709f8c025c9d15e0b
#
_cell.length_a   1.000
_cell.length_b   1.000
_cell.length_c   1.000
_cell.angle_alpha   90.00
_cell.angle_beta   90.00
_cell.angle_gamma   90.00
#
_symmetry.space_group_name_H-M   'P 1'
#
loop_
_entity.id
_entity.type
_entity.pdbx_description
1 polymer ?
#
loop_
_entity_poly.entity_id
_entity_poly.type
_entity_poly.pdbx_seq_one_letter_code
_entity_poly.pdbx_strand_id
1 'polypeptide(L)'
;MEDNIFDKVHEVDLEKTMKESYIDYAMSVIASRALPDVRDGLKPVQRRVLYSMIELNNGPDKPHRKCARIVGDTMGKYHPHGDSSIYGALVNMAQEWSTRYPLVDGHGNFGSVDGDGAAAMRYTEARLSKISMEMLADINKDTVDFQPNFDETEREPVVLPARYPNLLVNGTTGIAVGMATNIPPHNLRETINAVVKIIDNIVEEDRETAIEELLEIVKGPDFPTGATILGTRGIEEAYRTGRGKIRVRAVTNIETLPNGKSRIVVTELPYLVNKARLISKIAELVRDKKIDGITDLNDHSSREGMRICIDLRKDANANVILNLLYKHTQLQDTFGVIMLSLVPNHGSMEPKILNLKQMLEYYLEHQENVVRRRTQYDLNKAQERAHILEGLLKALDNIDEVIRIIRASRNVQIAKQELIDRFELTDVQAQAIVDMRLRALTGLEREKLEAEYAELMEKIRKFQAILADRKLLLRVIREEILAIAEKYGDDRKTAIGYDVYDISTEDLIPRENTVIAMTKLGYIKRMTVDNFRSQNRGGRGIKGMQTIEDDYIEELLMTTTHHYLMFFTNTGRVYRLKVYEIPEAGRTARGTAIINLLQLAPGEKITAVIPLRKYEEGHYLMMATKKGLVKKTPIKDYENVRKTGLTAIVLRDDDELIEVKATDNNKDIILVTKDGQCIRFKETDVRSTGRASMGVRGMNLGDGDEVVAMQLNTQGDYLLVVSENGMGKRTAMSEFVVQNRGGKGVKCYKITEKTGNVVGAKAVNEENEIMMITTEGIIIRLLCEDISVLGRITSGVKMINLTEGVTVASIAKVRDKDPEADTKAAKADDETDNVEEFADEAVSTDSEEE
;
A
#
# COMPACT_ATOMS: atom_id res chain seq x y z
N MET A 1 20.29 -10.83 77.25
CA MET A 1 20.67 -11.08 75.80
C MET A 1 19.57 -10.45 74.95
N GLU A 2 19.80 -9.22 74.58
CA GLU A 2 18.88 -8.54 73.64
C GLU A 2 19.16 -9.12 72.27
N ASP A 3 18.23 -9.89 71.71
CA ASP A 3 18.24 -10.36 70.34
C ASP A 3 17.95 -9.12 69.46
N ASN A 4 19.01 -8.56 68.88
CA ASN A 4 18.93 -7.51 67.88
C ASN A 4 18.20 -8.07 66.66
N ILE A 5 16.93 -7.71 66.52
CA ILE A 5 16.01 -8.08 65.43
C ILE A 5 16.44 -7.47 64.10
N PHE A 6 17.45 -6.59 64.06
CA PHE A 6 17.82 -5.80 62.86
C PHE A 6 19.01 -6.34 62.07
N ASP A 7 19.65 -7.44 62.44
CA ASP A 7 20.88 -7.94 61.80
C ASP A 7 20.79 -9.40 61.27
N LYS A 8 19.61 -9.81 60.75
CA LYS A 8 19.59 -11.03 59.95
C LYS A 8 19.95 -10.70 58.50
N VAL A 9 21.20 -10.81 58.12
CA VAL A 9 21.62 -10.82 56.71
C VAL A 9 21.09 -12.11 56.08
N HIS A 10 20.14 -11.97 55.14
CA HIS A 10 19.69 -13.09 54.32
C HIS A 10 20.51 -13.10 53.02
N GLU A 11 21.26 -14.17 52.77
CA GLU A 11 21.89 -14.42 51.49
C GLU A 11 20.79 -14.70 50.46
N VAL A 12 20.71 -13.86 49.43
CA VAL A 12 19.78 -13.99 48.31
C VAL A 12 20.56 -14.22 47.04
N ASP A 13 20.27 -15.33 46.36
CA ASP A 13 20.80 -15.58 45.02
C ASP A 13 20.20 -14.55 44.05
N LEU A 14 21.03 -13.60 43.65
CA LEU A 14 20.62 -12.49 42.76
C LEU A 14 20.10 -13.02 41.43
N GLU A 15 20.74 -14.02 40.85
CA GLU A 15 20.33 -14.59 39.54
C GLU A 15 18.94 -15.23 39.60
N LYS A 16 18.70 -16.00 40.63
CA LYS A 16 17.42 -16.69 40.87
C LYS A 16 16.31 -15.67 41.12
N THR A 17 16.56 -14.73 42.06
CA THR A 17 15.55 -13.68 42.38
C THR A 17 15.22 -12.79 41.21
N MET A 18 16.23 -12.41 40.41
CA MET A 18 15.99 -11.64 39.18
C MET A 18 15.16 -12.40 38.13
N LYS A 19 15.44 -13.70 37.94
CA LYS A 19 14.67 -14.54 37.03
C LYS A 19 13.21 -14.69 37.47
N GLU A 20 12.98 -15.00 38.74
CA GLU A 20 11.62 -15.13 39.29
C GLU A 20 10.85 -13.82 39.19
N SER A 21 11.43 -12.71 39.65
CA SER A 21 10.80 -11.37 39.58
C SER A 21 10.51 -10.91 38.13
N TYR A 22 11.41 -11.28 37.18
CA TYR A 22 11.18 -10.95 35.76
C TYR A 22 10.05 -11.78 35.14
N ILE A 23 9.96 -13.08 35.50
CA ILE A 23 8.88 -13.94 35.06
C ILE A 23 7.54 -13.44 35.63
N ASP A 24 7.47 -13.10 36.90
CA ASP A 24 6.25 -12.58 37.55
C ASP A 24 5.81 -11.26 36.91
N TYR A 25 6.75 -10.36 36.65
CA TYR A 25 6.47 -9.12 35.94
C TYR A 25 5.97 -9.39 34.50
N ALA A 26 6.63 -10.28 33.76
CA ALA A 26 6.24 -10.63 32.41
C ALA A 26 4.83 -11.24 32.38
N MET A 27 4.51 -12.17 33.28
CA MET A 27 3.18 -12.76 33.39
C MET A 27 2.11 -11.72 33.73
N SER A 28 2.39 -10.80 34.67
CA SER A 28 1.48 -9.70 34.98
C SER A 28 1.22 -8.77 33.79
N VAL A 29 2.26 -8.41 33.03
CA VAL A 29 2.11 -7.57 31.83
C VAL A 29 1.30 -8.28 30.74
N ILE A 30 1.53 -9.57 30.52
CA ILE A 30 0.83 -10.37 29.51
C ILE A 30 -0.64 -10.55 29.90
N ALA A 31 -0.92 -11.05 31.11
CA ALA A 31 -2.27 -11.44 31.54
C ALA A 31 -3.17 -10.28 31.94
N SER A 32 -2.58 -9.19 32.52
CA SER A 32 -3.39 -8.14 33.17
C SER A 32 -3.14 -6.71 32.68
N ARG A 33 -2.39 -6.50 31.59
CA ARG A 33 -2.08 -5.12 31.15
C ARG A 33 -2.15 -4.90 29.65
N ALA A 34 -1.35 -5.62 28.84
CA ALA A 34 -1.05 -5.24 27.47
C ALA A 34 -1.94 -5.93 26.43
N LEU A 35 -2.38 -7.14 26.69
CA LEU A 35 -3.14 -7.95 25.73
C LEU A 35 -4.65 -7.86 25.95
N PRO A 36 -5.44 -7.86 24.87
CA PRO A 36 -6.91 -7.88 24.95
C PRO A 36 -7.43 -9.29 25.20
N ASP A 37 -8.59 -9.40 25.84
CA ASP A 37 -9.40 -10.62 25.89
C ASP A 37 -10.09 -10.84 24.53
N VAL A 38 -10.07 -12.05 24.00
CA VAL A 38 -10.67 -12.38 22.70
C VAL A 38 -12.20 -12.17 22.69
N ARG A 39 -12.85 -12.30 23.84
CA ARG A 39 -14.31 -12.27 24.00
C ARG A 39 -14.90 -10.87 23.89
N ASP A 40 -14.31 -9.87 24.56
CA ASP A 40 -14.79 -8.47 24.56
C ASP A 40 -13.84 -7.48 23.88
N GLY A 41 -12.63 -7.91 23.49
CA GLY A 41 -11.65 -7.08 22.80
C GLY A 41 -11.02 -5.97 23.63
N LEU A 42 -11.18 -6.00 24.96
CA LEU A 42 -10.74 -4.95 25.84
C LEU A 42 -9.52 -5.36 26.66
N LYS A 43 -8.66 -4.36 26.92
CA LYS A 43 -7.64 -4.46 27.94
C LYS A 43 -8.28 -4.22 29.32
N PRO A 44 -7.70 -4.72 30.42
CA PRO A 44 -8.26 -4.54 31.78
C PRO A 44 -8.59 -3.08 32.12
N VAL A 45 -7.69 -2.13 31.80
CA VAL A 45 -7.94 -0.70 32.07
C VAL A 45 -9.18 -0.17 31.33
N GLN A 46 -9.35 -0.55 30.06
CA GLN A 46 -10.51 -0.10 29.25
C GLN A 46 -11.82 -0.67 29.81
N ARG A 47 -11.83 -1.97 30.14
CA ARG A 47 -12.99 -2.64 30.76
C ARG A 47 -13.38 -1.98 32.08
N ARG A 48 -12.40 -1.67 32.94
CA ARG A 48 -12.62 -1.01 34.23
C ARG A 48 -13.16 0.40 34.08
N VAL A 49 -12.66 1.17 33.09
CA VAL A 49 -13.19 2.52 32.81
C VAL A 49 -14.65 2.46 32.37
N LEU A 50 -15.02 1.58 31.44
CA LEU A 50 -16.41 1.44 30.96
C LEU A 50 -17.32 0.96 32.09
N TYR A 51 -16.86 0.01 32.91
CA TYR A 51 -17.63 -0.48 34.08
C TYR A 51 -17.82 0.61 35.14
N SER A 52 -16.79 1.39 35.50
CA SER A 52 -16.90 2.54 36.38
C SER A 52 -17.91 3.58 35.86
N MET A 53 -17.92 3.85 34.55
CA MET A 53 -18.83 4.80 33.94
C MET A 53 -20.31 4.36 34.02
N ILE A 54 -20.62 3.06 33.88
CA ILE A 54 -22.00 2.57 34.04
C ILE A 54 -22.43 2.59 35.50
N GLU A 55 -21.54 2.23 36.45
CA GLU A 55 -21.79 2.33 37.89
C GLU A 55 -22.05 3.78 38.33
N LEU A 56 -21.34 4.73 37.74
CA LEU A 56 -21.61 6.16 37.93
C LEU A 56 -22.92 6.64 37.29
N ASN A 57 -23.70 5.77 36.62
CA ASN A 57 -24.90 6.14 35.87
C ASN A 57 -24.58 7.27 34.84
N ASN A 58 -23.50 7.10 34.09
CA ASN A 58 -22.98 8.05 33.12
C ASN A 58 -23.27 7.58 31.66
N GLY A 59 -24.51 7.22 31.39
CA GLY A 59 -24.98 6.76 30.07
C GLY A 59 -25.10 7.88 29.04
N PRO A 60 -25.41 7.54 27.77
CA PRO A 60 -25.49 8.49 26.64
C PRO A 60 -26.65 9.48 26.75
N ASP A 61 -27.66 9.18 27.58
CA ASP A 61 -28.83 10.01 27.89
C ASP A 61 -28.59 11.00 29.06
N LYS A 62 -27.44 10.90 29.72
CA LYS A 62 -27.06 11.72 30.87
C LYS A 62 -26.10 12.83 30.47
N PRO A 63 -26.00 13.92 31.28
CA PRO A 63 -24.99 14.94 31.10
C PRO A 63 -23.58 14.35 31.18
N HIS A 64 -22.64 14.93 30.41
CA HIS A 64 -21.23 14.62 30.52
C HIS A 64 -20.71 14.89 31.94
N ARG A 65 -19.80 14.05 32.43
CA ARG A 65 -19.13 14.21 33.72
C ARG A 65 -17.66 14.57 33.48
N LYS A 66 -17.06 15.33 34.43
CA LYS A 66 -15.63 15.61 34.40
C LYS A 66 -14.81 14.32 34.34
N CYS A 67 -13.85 14.22 33.39
CA CYS A 67 -12.97 13.08 33.28
C CYS A 67 -12.22 12.77 34.59
N ALA A 68 -11.85 13.80 35.34
CA ALA A 68 -11.26 13.65 36.68
C ALA A 68 -12.12 12.81 37.64
N ARG A 69 -13.46 12.92 37.55
CA ARG A 69 -14.38 12.10 38.35
C ARG A 69 -14.33 10.64 37.94
N ILE A 70 -14.36 10.38 36.61
CA ILE A 70 -14.36 9.01 36.08
C ILE A 70 -13.02 8.35 36.41
N VAL A 71 -11.91 9.05 36.17
CA VAL A 71 -10.56 8.55 36.48
C VAL A 71 -10.38 8.27 37.97
N GLY A 72 -10.85 9.18 38.83
CA GLY A 72 -10.77 9.01 40.28
C GLY A 72 -11.56 7.80 40.80
N ASP A 73 -12.77 7.59 40.29
CA ASP A 73 -13.61 6.44 40.63
C ASP A 73 -13.00 5.12 40.16
N THR A 74 -12.54 5.09 38.90
CA THR A 74 -11.84 3.91 38.32
C THR A 74 -10.57 3.57 39.12
N MET A 75 -9.75 4.57 39.46
CA MET A 75 -8.51 4.39 40.20
C MET A 75 -8.76 3.88 41.60
N GLY A 76 -9.74 4.49 42.29
CA GLY A 76 -10.03 4.18 43.67
C GLY A 76 -10.66 2.83 43.89
N LYS A 77 -11.49 2.34 42.91
CA LYS A 77 -12.24 1.10 43.06
C LYS A 77 -11.62 -0.09 42.33
N TYR A 78 -11.07 0.10 41.10
CA TYR A 78 -10.80 -1.03 40.20
C TYR A 78 -9.35 -1.09 39.70
N HIS A 79 -8.68 0.06 39.46
CA HIS A 79 -7.40 0.06 38.75
C HIS A 79 -6.31 0.80 39.56
N PRO A 80 -5.49 0.08 40.36
CA PRO A 80 -4.50 0.66 41.27
C PRO A 80 -3.23 1.11 40.54
N HIS A 81 -3.36 1.97 39.52
CA HIS A 81 -2.24 2.51 38.71
C HIS A 81 -2.41 4.02 38.54
N GLY A 82 -1.39 4.67 37.95
CA GLY A 82 -1.38 6.11 37.77
C GLY A 82 -2.56 6.67 36.98
N ASP A 83 -3.09 7.81 37.42
CA ASP A 83 -4.21 8.53 36.83
C ASP A 83 -4.01 8.87 35.33
N SER A 84 -2.78 9.20 34.96
CA SER A 84 -2.41 9.49 33.57
C SER A 84 -2.60 8.29 32.63
N SER A 85 -2.37 7.06 33.11
CA SER A 85 -2.60 5.83 32.35
C SER A 85 -4.10 5.58 32.10
N ILE A 86 -4.91 5.76 33.15
CA ILE A 86 -6.37 5.63 33.08
C ILE A 86 -6.95 6.71 32.16
N TYR A 87 -6.52 7.95 32.34
CA TYR A 87 -6.98 9.06 31.51
C TYR A 87 -6.58 8.87 30.03
N GLY A 88 -5.35 8.41 29.77
CA GLY A 88 -4.89 8.09 28.42
C GLY A 88 -5.74 7.01 27.74
N ALA A 89 -6.16 5.97 28.47
CA ALA A 89 -7.06 4.95 27.96
C ALA A 89 -8.46 5.50 27.65
N LEU A 90 -9.02 6.33 28.52
CA LEU A 90 -10.29 7.01 28.32
C LEU A 90 -10.25 7.94 27.10
N VAL A 91 -9.19 8.72 26.96
CA VAL A 91 -8.98 9.63 25.81
C VAL A 91 -8.91 8.84 24.50
N ASN A 92 -8.15 7.74 24.46
CA ASN A 92 -8.03 6.93 23.25
C ASN A 92 -9.38 6.33 22.79
N MET A 93 -10.23 5.90 23.73
CA MET A 93 -11.57 5.40 23.42
C MET A 93 -12.56 6.47 22.94
N ALA A 94 -12.23 7.77 23.11
CA ALA A 94 -13.05 8.89 22.66
C ALA A 94 -12.55 9.51 21.34
N GLN A 95 -11.35 9.18 20.87
CA GLN A 95 -10.75 9.76 19.68
C GLN A 95 -11.26 9.08 18.41
N GLU A 96 -11.90 9.82 17.51
CA GLU A 96 -12.48 9.32 16.25
C GLU A 96 -11.43 8.85 15.23
N TRP A 97 -10.18 9.32 15.34
CA TRP A 97 -9.05 8.88 14.48
C TRP A 97 -8.27 7.69 15.07
N SER A 98 -8.51 7.34 16.34
CA SER A 98 -7.85 6.21 17.02
C SER A 98 -8.76 4.98 17.08
N THR A 99 -10.07 5.19 17.28
CA THR A 99 -11.07 4.13 17.49
C THR A 99 -12.14 4.21 16.40
N ARG A 100 -12.38 3.10 15.70
CA ARG A 100 -13.30 3.08 14.55
C ARG A 100 -14.76 3.34 14.96
N TYR A 101 -15.16 2.81 16.10
CA TYR A 101 -16.44 3.07 16.76
C TYR A 101 -16.18 3.50 18.21
N PRO A 102 -16.08 4.81 18.48
CA PRO A 102 -15.71 5.31 19.80
C PRO A 102 -16.64 4.81 20.91
N LEU A 103 -16.06 4.31 22.01
CA LEU A 103 -16.78 3.80 23.16
C LEU A 103 -17.12 4.90 24.19
N VAL A 104 -16.44 6.02 24.08
CA VAL A 104 -16.61 7.19 24.97
C VAL A 104 -17.01 8.39 24.11
N ASP A 105 -18.04 9.12 24.55
CA ASP A 105 -18.45 10.40 23.99
C ASP A 105 -17.80 11.52 24.82
N GLY A 106 -16.79 12.15 24.22
CA GLY A 106 -15.97 13.19 24.84
C GLY A 106 -16.42 14.60 24.52
N HIS A 107 -16.36 15.51 25.52
CA HIS A 107 -16.60 16.93 25.35
C HIS A 107 -15.41 17.75 25.84
N GLY A 108 -14.88 18.60 24.96
CA GLY A 108 -13.67 19.39 25.20
C GLY A 108 -12.51 19.01 24.28
N ASN A 109 -11.28 19.29 24.68
CA ASN A 109 -10.09 18.98 23.88
C ASN A 109 -9.52 17.61 24.26
N PHE A 110 -9.72 16.62 23.38
CA PHE A 110 -9.20 15.26 23.49
C PHE A 110 -7.96 15.00 22.63
N GLY A 111 -7.25 16.07 22.23
CA GLY A 111 -6.08 15.99 21.36
C GLY A 111 -6.41 16.21 19.88
N SER A 112 -5.44 15.99 19.02
CA SER A 112 -5.56 16.13 17.57
C SER A 112 -4.74 15.07 16.81
N VAL A 113 -4.98 14.97 15.50
CA VAL A 113 -4.20 14.12 14.58
C VAL A 113 -2.73 14.60 14.46
N ASP A 114 -2.45 15.84 14.88
CA ASP A 114 -1.10 16.41 14.94
C ASP A 114 -0.27 15.85 16.11
N GLY A 115 -0.91 15.07 16.98
CA GLY A 115 -0.27 14.49 18.14
C GLY A 115 -0.28 15.40 19.38
N ASP A 116 -1.09 16.45 19.35
CA ASP A 116 -1.34 17.25 20.54
C ASP A 116 -2.02 16.38 21.61
N GLY A 117 -1.57 16.50 22.83
CA GLY A 117 -2.17 15.81 23.96
C GLY A 117 -3.56 16.36 24.30
N ALA A 118 -4.39 15.54 24.95
CA ALA A 118 -5.64 16.00 25.52
C ALA A 118 -5.40 17.04 26.60
N ALA A 119 -6.35 17.97 26.78
CA ALA A 119 -6.34 18.90 27.90
C ALA A 119 -6.41 18.14 29.23
N ALA A 120 -5.93 18.77 30.33
CA ALA A 120 -5.97 18.13 31.66
C ALA A 120 -7.41 17.66 32.01
N MET A 121 -7.52 16.50 32.65
CA MET A 121 -8.80 15.83 32.95
C MET A 121 -9.81 16.65 33.75
N ARG A 122 -9.35 17.74 34.39
CA ARG A 122 -10.24 18.69 35.11
C ARG A 122 -11.03 19.58 34.13
N TYR A 123 -10.60 19.74 32.89
CA TYR A 123 -11.27 20.56 31.87
C TYR A 123 -12.15 19.71 30.94
N THR A 124 -11.76 18.48 30.63
CA THR A 124 -12.49 17.58 29.75
C THR A 124 -13.64 16.88 30.46
N GLU A 125 -14.66 16.53 29.69
CA GLU A 125 -15.85 15.79 30.16
C GLU A 125 -16.12 14.60 29.24
N ALA A 126 -16.71 13.55 29.79
CA ALA A 126 -17.03 12.35 29.05
C ALA A 126 -18.30 11.65 29.56
N ARG A 127 -18.90 10.84 28.69
CA ARG A 127 -19.96 9.90 29.00
C ARG A 127 -19.84 8.66 28.11
N LEU A 128 -20.57 7.60 28.41
CA LEU A 128 -20.63 6.44 27.52
C LEU A 128 -21.26 6.83 26.18
N SER A 129 -20.73 6.31 25.07
CA SER A 129 -21.35 6.42 23.76
C SER A 129 -22.56 5.49 23.63
N LYS A 130 -23.40 5.70 22.62
CA LYS A 130 -24.57 4.82 22.39
C LYS A 130 -24.17 3.37 22.12
N ILE A 131 -23.11 3.13 21.37
CA ILE A 131 -22.65 1.78 21.03
C ILE A 131 -22.01 1.07 22.22
N SER A 132 -21.39 1.80 23.17
CA SER A 132 -20.83 1.18 24.38
C SER A 132 -21.87 0.59 25.29
N MET A 133 -23.15 1.03 25.19
CA MET A 133 -24.24 0.40 25.92
C MET A 133 -24.48 -1.05 25.45
N GLU A 134 -24.18 -1.38 24.20
CA GLU A 134 -24.24 -2.76 23.70
C GLU A 134 -23.10 -3.63 24.27
N MET A 135 -21.96 -3.03 24.65
CA MET A 135 -20.88 -3.73 25.35
C MET A 135 -21.26 -4.12 26.79
N LEU A 136 -22.09 -3.31 27.43
CA LEU A 136 -22.48 -3.41 28.85
C LEU A 136 -23.91 -3.98 29.04
N ALA A 137 -24.58 -4.30 27.93
CA ALA A 137 -25.98 -4.74 27.97
C ALA A 137 -26.17 -5.99 28.83
N ASP A 138 -27.18 -5.96 29.64
CA ASP A 138 -27.57 -7.09 30.53
C ASP A 138 -26.48 -7.54 31.54
N ILE A 139 -25.50 -6.70 31.86
CA ILE A 139 -24.42 -7.01 32.83
C ILE A 139 -24.97 -7.34 34.21
N ASN A 140 -26.14 -6.79 34.57
CA ASN A 140 -26.84 -7.01 35.87
C ASN A 140 -27.69 -8.29 35.90
N LYS A 141 -27.68 -9.09 34.81
CA LYS A 141 -28.47 -10.33 34.71
C LYS A 141 -27.59 -11.59 34.84
N ASP A 142 -26.52 -11.53 35.60
CA ASP A 142 -25.57 -12.64 35.78
C ASP A 142 -25.02 -13.22 34.47
N THR A 143 -24.79 -12.39 33.46
CA THR A 143 -24.36 -12.80 32.14
C THR A 143 -22.87 -13.12 32.06
N VAL A 144 -22.06 -12.54 32.93
CA VAL A 144 -20.61 -12.69 33.02
C VAL A 144 -20.15 -12.90 34.46
N ASP A 145 -18.93 -13.44 34.62
CA ASP A 145 -18.38 -13.66 35.95
C ASP A 145 -17.79 -12.37 36.52
N PHE A 146 -17.87 -12.22 37.84
CA PHE A 146 -17.30 -11.14 38.61
C PHE A 146 -16.21 -11.67 39.55
N GLN A 147 -15.13 -10.94 39.67
CA GLN A 147 -14.02 -11.22 40.59
C GLN A 147 -13.89 -10.09 41.63
N PRO A 148 -13.29 -10.30 42.78
CA PRO A 148 -12.91 -9.23 43.68
C PRO A 148 -11.93 -8.27 43.01
N ASN A 149 -12.03 -6.97 43.37
CA ASN A 149 -11.03 -5.99 43.00
C ASN A 149 -9.71 -6.18 43.76
N PHE A 150 -8.74 -5.29 43.64
CA PHE A 150 -7.39 -5.41 44.20
C PHE A 150 -7.35 -5.37 45.77
N ASP A 151 -8.34 -4.82 46.42
CA ASP A 151 -8.47 -4.72 47.89
C ASP A 151 -9.67 -5.51 48.45
N GLU A 152 -10.34 -6.29 47.64
CA GLU A 152 -11.50 -7.15 47.98
C GLU A 152 -12.73 -6.38 48.50
N THR A 153 -12.77 -5.06 48.33
CA THR A 153 -13.90 -4.21 48.80
C THR A 153 -15.02 -4.12 47.79
N GLU A 154 -14.73 -4.29 46.50
CA GLU A 154 -15.64 -4.19 45.39
C GLU A 154 -15.50 -5.42 44.45
N ARG A 155 -16.43 -5.57 43.53
CA ARG A 155 -16.37 -6.59 42.49
C ARG A 155 -16.32 -5.99 41.11
N GLU A 156 -15.47 -6.53 40.26
CA GLU A 156 -15.32 -6.12 38.87
C GLU A 156 -15.63 -7.27 37.90
N PRO A 157 -16.17 -6.99 36.69
CA PRO A 157 -16.42 -8.05 35.70
C PRO A 157 -15.10 -8.57 35.12
N VAL A 158 -15.01 -9.88 34.99
CA VAL A 158 -13.85 -10.54 34.34
C VAL A 158 -13.84 -10.21 32.84
N VAL A 159 -15.00 -10.14 32.22
CA VAL A 159 -15.22 -9.82 30.81
C VAL A 159 -16.56 -9.09 30.69
N LEU A 160 -16.76 -8.26 29.65
CA LEU A 160 -18.06 -7.64 29.35
C LEU A 160 -18.93 -8.54 28.49
N PRO A 161 -20.27 -8.40 28.53
CA PRO A 161 -21.20 -9.14 27.67
C PRO A 161 -20.92 -8.96 26.16
N ALA A 162 -20.52 -7.75 25.70
CA ALA A 162 -20.02 -7.44 24.37
C ALA A 162 -20.88 -7.97 23.21
N ARG A 163 -22.07 -7.41 23.01
CA ARG A 163 -23.07 -7.88 22.01
C ARG A 163 -22.61 -7.77 20.54
N TYR A 164 -21.42 -7.25 20.25
CA TYR A 164 -20.79 -7.24 18.93
C TYR A 164 -19.28 -7.57 19.06
N PRO A 165 -18.63 -8.09 18.02
CA PRO A 165 -17.24 -8.55 18.07
C PRO A 165 -16.25 -7.40 18.13
N ASN A 166 -16.18 -6.70 19.27
CA ASN A 166 -15.43 -5.48 19.47
C ASN A 166 -13.92 -5.63 19.19
N LEU A 167 -13.32 -6.81 19.44
CA LEU A 167 -11.89 -7.04 19.16
C LEU A 167 -11.55 -6.78 17.69
N LEU A 168 -12.37 -7.25 16.77
CA LEU A 168 -12.17 -7.01 15.33
C LEU A 168 -12.68 -5.62 14.92
N VAL A 169 -13.84 -5.20 15.46
CA VAL A 169 -14.47 -3.92 15.07
C VAL A 169 -13.59 -2.72 15.39
N ASN A 170 -13.05 -2.62 16.60
CA ASN A 170 -12.20 -1.51 17.02
C ASN A 170 -10.70 -1.82 16.92
N GLY A 171 -10.33 -3.11 16.83
CA GLY A 171 -8.93 -3.50 16.87
C GLY A 171 -8.25 -3.17 18.20
N THR A 172 -6.96 -3.41 18.28
CA THR A 172 -6.12 -3.04 19.44
C THR A 172 -4.65 -3.13 19.11
N THR A 173 -3.84 -2.34 19.79
CA THR A 173 -2.38 -2.42 19.76
C THR A 173 -1.84 -2.58 21.18
N GLY A 174 -0.83 -3.40 21.39
CA GLY A 174 -0.24 -3.60 22.71
C GLY A 174 1.13 -4.27 22.66
N ILE A 175 2.02 -3.83 23.53
CA ILE A 175 3.37 -4.37 23.65
C ILE A 175 3.50 -5.02 25.02
N ALA A 176 3.69 -6.33 25.04
CA ALA A 176 3.95 -7.12 26.23
C ALA A 176 5.43 -7.57 26.29
N VAL A 177 5.80 -8.32 27.30
CA VAL A 177 7.16 -8.89 27.39
C VAL A 177 7.28 -10.08 26.44
N GLY A 178 8.18 -9.98 25.47
CA GLY A 178 8.45 -11.05 24.49
C GLY A 178 7.39 -11.22 23.38
N MET A 179 6.30 -10.45 23.40
CA MET A 179 5.24 -10.51 22.40
C MET A 179 4.51 -9.18 22.24
N ALA A 180 3.86 -9.01 21.10
CA ALA A 180 3.06 -7.82 20.81
C ALA A 180 1.78 -8.22 20.07
N THR A 181 0.74 -7.44 20.25
CA THR A 181 -0.51 -7.52 19.49
C THR A 181 -0.69 -6.27 18.64
N ASN A 182 -1.21 -6.43 17.43
CA ASN A 182 -1.55 -5.33 16.54
C ASN A 182 -2.69 -5.78 15.61
N ILE A 183 -3.91 -5.67 16.11
CA ILE A 183 -5.13 -6.09 15.43
C ILE A 183 -5.76 -4.85 14.80
N PRO A 184 -5.93 -4.82 13.47
CA PRO A 184 -6.54 -3.67 12.79
C PRO A 184 -8.05 -3.60 13.05
N PRO A 185 -8.65 -2.41 13.01
CA PRO A 185 -10.11 -2.25 13.08
C PRO A 185 -10.80 -2.68 11.78
N HIS A 186 -12.09 -3.04 11.87
CA HIS A 186 -12.90 -3.53 10.76
C HIS A 186 -14.28 -2.85 10.73
N ASN A 187 -14.95 -2.95 9.59
CA ASN A 187 -16.32 -2.47 9.44
C ASN A 187 -17.30 -3.35 10.26
N LEU A 188 -18.21 -2.71 11.00
CA LEU A 188 -19.16 -3.38 11.88
C LEU A 188 -20.09 -4.33 11.10
N ARG A 189 -20.64 -3.89 9.96
CA ARG A 189 -21.55 -4.69 9.13
C ARG A 189 -20.85 -5.93 8.58
N GLU A 190 -19.63 -5.76 8.04
CA GLU A 190 -18.86 -6.89 7.50
C GLU A 190 -18.56 -7.93 8.57
N THR A 191 -18.13 -7.48 9.75
CA THR A 191 -17.76 -8.37 10.85
C THR A 191 -18.98 -9.10 11.41
N ILE A 192 -20.12 -8.40 11.59
CA ILE A 192 -21.37 -9.02 12.01
C ILE A 192 -21.88 -10.02 10.97
N ASN A 193 -21.85 -9.67 9.68
CA ASN A 193 -22.29 -10.58 8.61
C ASN A 193 -21.43 -11.86 8.57
N ALA A 194 -20.14 -11.77 8.91
CA ALA A 194 -19.27 -12.94 9.03
C ALA A 194 -19.71 -13.86 10.20
N VAL A 195 -20.08 -13.28 11.36
CA VAL A 195 -20.65 -14.06 12.48
C VAL A 195 -21.97 -14.69 12.08
N VAL A 196 -22.85 -13.95 11.41
CA VAL A 196 -24.14 -14.45 10.89
C VAL A 196 -23.92 -15.63 9.94
N LYS A 197 -22.95 -15.55 9.04
CA LYS A 197 -22.62 -16.67 8.14
C LYS A 197 -22.18 -17.93 8.90
N ILE A 198 -21.41 -17.78 9.98
CA ILE A 198 -21.05 -18.92 10.85
C ILE A 198 -22.30 -19.53 11.48
N ILE A 199 -23.21 -18.70 12.00
CA ILE A 199 -24.46 -19.14 12.59
C ILE A 199 -25.34 -19.86 11.56
N ASP A 200 -25.52 -19.29 10.37
CA ASP A 200 -26.35 -19.86 9.31
C ASP A 200 -25.82 -21.24 8.87
N ASN A 201 -24.51 -21.39 8.69
CA ASN A 201 -23.92 -22.69 8.37
C ASN A 201 -24.12 -23.75 9.46
N ILE A 202 -24.08 -23.37 10.75
CA ILE A 202 -24.34 -24.28 11.87
C ILE A 202 -25.85 -24.65 11.96
N VAL A 203 -26.73 -23.66 11.80
CA VAL A 203 -28.17 -23.83 12.02
C VAL A 203 -28.84 -24.52 10.84
N GLU A 204 -28.54 -24.13 9.62
CA GLU A 204 -29.22 -24.55 8.40
C GLU A 204 -28.50 -25.71 7.69
N GLU A 205 -27.16 -25.69 7.64
CA GLU A 205 -26.39 -26.68 6.89
C GLU A 205 -25.69 -27.73 7.78
N ASP A 206 -25.69 -27.52 9.09
CA ASP A 206 -25.05 -28.41 10.11
C ASP A 206 -23.55 -28.69 9.80
N ARG A 207 -22.84 -27.68 9.31
CA ARG A 207 -21.43 -27.76 8.93
C ARG A 207 -20.59 -26.64 9.51
N GLU A 208 -19.28 -26.86 9.55
CA GLU A 208 -18.33 -25.80 9.84
C GLU A 208 -18.16 -24.83 8.66
N THR A 209 -17.89 -23.57 8.98
CA THR A 209 -17.63 -22.52 7.99
C THR A 209 -16.16 -22.58 7.53
N ALA A 210 -15.94 -22.56 6.23
CA ALA A 210 -14.60 -22.43 5.66
C ALA A 210 -14.11 -20.98 5.79
N ILE A 211 -12.79 -20.81 5.92
CA ILE A 211 -12.21 -19.46 6.05
C ILE A 211 -12.41 -18.64 4.76
N GLU A 212 -12.49 -19.30 3.61
CA GLU A 212 -12.75 -18.70 2.31
C GLU A 212 -14.07 -17.93 2.28
N GLU A 213 -15.11 -18.49 2.85
CA GLU A 213 -16.44 -17.85 2.94
C GLU A 213 -16.41 -16.57 3.78
N LEU A 214 -15.57 -16.55 4.83
CA LEU A 214 -15.38 -15.36 5.68
C LEU A 214 -14.56 -14.27 4.98
N LEU A 215 -13.56 -14.65 4.15
CA LEU A 215 -12.77 -13.73 3.33
C LEU A 215 -13.61 -13.02 2.25
N GLU A 216 -14.67 -13.66 1.77
CA GLU A 216 -15.62 -13.04 0.84
C GLU A 216 -16.48 -11.97 1.50
N ILE A 217 -16.72 -12.05 2.80
CA ILE A 217 -17.56 -11.12 3.57
C ILE A 217 -16.72 -10.00 4.18
N VAL A 218 -15.65 -10.35 4.91
CA VAL A 218 -14.74 -9.38 5.52
C VAL A 218 -13.66 -9.03 4.51
N LYS A 219 -13.88 -7.95 3.76
CA LYS A 219 -13.00 -7.54 2.65
C LYS A 219 -11.59 -7.16 3.12
N GLY A 220 -11.45 -6.64 4.32
CA GLY A 220 -10.20 -6.16 4.88
C GLY A 220 -10.39 -5.21 6.05
N PRO A 221 -9.31 -4.72 6.68
CA PRO A 221 -9.37 -3.68 7.68
C PRO A 221 -10.10 -2.43 7.21
N ASP A 222 -10.72 -1.72 8.15
CA ASP A 222 -11.44 -0.46 7.92
C ASP A 222 -10.97 0.57 8.94
N PHE A 223 -9.96 1.35 8.56
CA PHE A 223 -9.30 2.30 9.45
C PHE A 223 -10.15 3.56 9.67
N PRO A 224 -10.17 4.13 10.89
CA PRO A 224 -10.94 5.35 11.19
C PRO A 224 -10.47 6.56 10.38
N THR A 225 -9.20 6.59 9.95
CA THR A 225 -8.60 7.65 9.15
C THR A 225 -8.80 7.49 7.64
N GLY A 226 -9.53 6.48 7.19
CA GLY A 226 -9.75 6.19 5.76
C GLY A 226 -8.51 5.59 5.10
N ALA A 227 -7.98 6.27 4.10
CA ALA A 227 -6.84 5.85 3.28
C ALA A 227 -7.16 4.64 2.36
N THR A 228 -6.18 4.18 1.60
CA THR A 228 -6.34 3.08 0.64
C THR A 228 -5.39 1.93 0.96
N ILE A 229 -5.92 0.73 1.12
CA ILE A 229 -5.13 -0.50 1.23
C ILE A 229 -4.71 -0.93 -0.18
N LEU A 230 -3.44 -1.31 -0.35
CA LEU A 230 -2.88 -1.76 -1.62
C LEU A 230 -2.79 -3.29 -1.66
N GLY A 231 -3.68 -3.89 -2.46
CA GLY A 231 -3.77 -5.33 -2.70
C GLY A 231 -4.40 -6.14 -1.56
N THR A 232 -4.80 -7.36 -1.87
CA THR A 232 -5.51 -8.27 -0.95
C THR A 232 -4.59 -9.33 -0.32
N ARG A 233 -3.44 -9.62 -0.92
CA ARG A 233 -2.55 -10.70 -0.48
C ARG A 233 -2.13 -10.59 1.00
N GLY A 234 -1.79 -9.37 1.47
CA GLY A 234 -1.42 -9.16 2.88
C GLY A 234 -2.60 -9.33 3.84
N ILE A 235 -3.82 -9.04 3.38
CA ILE A 235 -5.06 -9.27 4.13
C ILE A 235 -5.32 -10.79 4.26
N GLU A 236 -5.27 -11.52 3.15
CA GLU A 236 -5.47 -12.97 3.13
C GLU A 236 -4.45 -13.70 4.01
N GLU A 237 -3.16 -13.33 3.94
CA GLU A 237 -2.13 -13.88 4.78
C GLU A 237 -2.43 -13.64 6.28
N ALA A 238 -2.83 -12.40 6.64
CA ALA A 238 -3.17 -12.04 8.01
C ALA A 238 -4.36 -12.84 8.53
N TYR A 239 -5.42 -12.99 7.73
CA TYR A 239 -6.65 -13.67 8.16
C TYR A 239 -6.49 -15.20 8.22
N ARG A 240 -5.62 -15.79 7.39
CA ARG A 240 -5.34 -17.23 7.45
C ARG A 240 -4.36 -17.63 8.56
N THR A 241 -3.36 -16.81 8.82
CA THR A 241 -2.23 -17.17 9.71
C THR A 241 -2.21 -16.39 11.03
N GLY A 242 -3.00 -15.33 11.15
CA GLY A 242 -2.92 -14.38 12.26
C GLY A 242 -1.76 -13.39 12.16
N ARG A 243 -0.97 -13.43 11.07
CA ARG A 243 0.13 -12.50 10.79
C ARG A 243 0.13 -12.08 9.33
N GLY A 244 0.40 -10.80 9.07
CA GLY A 244 0.46 -10.29 7.71
C GLY A 244 0.99 -8.86 7.65
N LYS A 245 1.27 -8.40 6.44
CA LYS A 245 1.74 -7.03 6.17
C LYS A 245 0.78 -6.37 5.19
N ILE A 246 0.06 -5.36 5.65
CA ILE A 246 -0.92 -4.62 4.86
C ILE A 246 -0.34 -3.25 4.55
N ARG A 247 -0.19 -2.93 3.26
CA ARG A 247 0.26 -1.61 2.84
C ARG A 247 -0.91 -0.67 2.75
N VAL A 248 -0.76 0.50 3.37
CA VAL A 248 -1.77 1.55 3.39
C VAL A 248 -1.17 2.82 2.80
N ARG A 249 -1.89 3.46 1.90
CA ARG A 249 -1.48 4.67 1.20
C ARG A 249 -2.47 5.80 1.47
N ALA A 250 -1.95 6.99 1.69
CA ALA A 250 -2.72 8.22 1.82
C ALA A 250 -3.59 8.48 0.57
N VAL A 251 -4.74 9.09 0.73
CA VAL A 251 -5.53 9.60 -0.39
C VAL A 251 -4.97 10.95 -0.80
N THR A 252 -4.59 11.06 -2.08
CA THR A 252 -3.95 12.25 -2.64
C THR A 252 -4.58 12.63 -3.95
N ASN A 253 -4.74 13.93 -4.19
CA ASN A 253 -5.22 14.50 -5.44
C ASN A 253 -4.19 15.50 -5.97
N ILE A 254 -4.07 15.58 -7.31
CA ILE A 254 -3.22 16.59 -7.97
C ILE A 254 -4.12 17.68 -8.54
N GLU A 255 -3.98 18.89 -8.01
CA GLU A 255 -4.71 20.08 -8.47
C GLU A 255 -3.80 20.95 -9.34
N THR A 256 -4.34 21.53 -10.41
CA THR A 256 -3.65 22.52 -11.22
C THR A 256 -4.08 23.93 -10.77
N LEU A 257 -3.12 24.73 -10.33
CA LEU A 257 -3.35 26.11 -9.90
C LEU A 257 -3.52 27.05 -11.10
N PRO A 258 -4.21 28.20 -10.94
CA PRO A 258 -4.41 29.19 -12.01
C PRO A 258 -3.11 29.70 -12.67
N ASN A 259 -1.99 29.64 -11.96
CA ASN A 259 -0.65 30.04 -12.44
C ASN A 259 0.07 28.92 -13.24
N GLY A 260 -0.61 27.78 -13.50
CA GLY A 260 -0.06 26.63 -14.21
C GLY A 260 0.91 25.78 -13.40
N LYS A 261 1.01 25.96 -12.08
CA LYS A 261 1.72 25.07 -11.16
C LYS A 261 0.82 23.92 -10.72
N SER A 262 1.40 22.80 -10.40
CA SER A 262 0.69 21.66 -9.79
C SER A 262 0.81 21.72 -8.26
N ARG A 263 -0.23 21.25 -7.59
CA ARG A 263 -0.32 21.09 -6.14
C ARG A 263 -0.74 19.67 -5.83
N ILE A 264 -0.03 18.99 -4.93
CA ILE A 264 -0.47 17.71 -4.37
C ILE A 264 -1.24 18.02 -3.09
N VAL A 265 -2.48 17.56 -3.01
CA VAL A 265 -3.35 17.69 -1.84
C VAL A 265 -3.53 16.33 -1.21
N VAL A 266 -3.25 16.22 0.09
CA VAL A 266 -3.46 15.00 0.89
C VAL A 266 -4.70 15.21 1.74
N THR A 267 -5.68 14.33 1.60
CA THR A 267 -6.98 14.41 2.31
C THR A 267 -7.13 13.34 3.38
N GLU A 268 -6.42 12.21 3.26
CA GLU A 268 -6.46 11.13 4.23
C GLU A 268 -5.06 10.54 4.44
N LEU A 269 -4.76 10.12 5.66
CA LEU A 269 -3.47 9.54 6.04
C LEU A 269 -3.62 8.08 6.48
N PRO A 270 -2.57 7.26 6.32
CA PRO A 270 -2.53 5.93 6.89
C PRO A 270 -2.75 5.96 8.41
N TYR A 271 -3.38 4.91 8.92
CA TYR A 271 -3.70 4.77 10.34
C TYR A 271 -2.46 4.86 11.23
N LEU A 272 -2.55 5.54 12.37
CA LEU A 272 -1.48 5.81 13.35
C LEU A 272 -0.37 6.77 12.87
N VAL A 273 -0.49 7.38 11.70
CA VAL A 273 0.46 8.39 11.24
C VAL A 273 0.19 9.74 11.90
N ASN A 274 1.22 10.35 12.45
CA ASN A 274 1.18 11.69 13.01
C ASN A 274 1.38 12.74 11.90
N LYS A 275 0.39 13.61 11.68
CA LYS A 275 0.37 14.59 10.59
C LYS A 275 1.51 15.62 10.70
N ALA A 276 1.76 16.18 11.87
CA ALA A 276 2.79 17.19 12.07
C ALA A 276 4.21 16.62 11.86
N ARG A 277 4.47 15.39 12.32
CA ARG A 277 5.75 14.70 12.07
C ARG A 277 5.94 14.39 10.59
N LEU A 278 4.88 14.01 9.88
CA LEU A 278 4.91 13.77 8.44
C LEU A 278 5.27 15.04 7.68
N ILE A 279 4.61 16.17 7.98
CA ILE A 279 4.90 17.47 7.39
C ILE A 279 6.36 17.88 7.63
N SER A 280 6.84 17.76 8.87
CA SER A 280 8.23 18.02 9.23
C SER A 280 9.21 17.14 8.46
N LYS A 281 8.87 15.85 8.26
CA LYS A 281 9.69 14.91 7.49
C LYS A 281 9.76 15.27 6.01
N ILE A 282 8.66 15.70 5.42
CA ILE A 282 8.64 16.20 4.02
C ILE A 282 9.54 17.43 3.90
N ALA A 283 9.43 18.41 4.81
CA ALA A 283 10.25 19.61 4.82
C ALA A 283 11.76 19.27 4.98
N GLU A 284 12.11 18.30 5.82
CA GLU A 284 13.48 17.79 5.96
C GLU A 284 14.03 17.22 4.66
N LEU A 285 13.25 16.38 3.96
CA LEU A 285 13.64 15.77 2.68
C LEU A 285 13.88 16.83 1.57
N VAL A 286 13.09 17.89 1.59
CA VAL A 286 13.29 19.05 0.66
C VAL A 286 14.56 19.82 1.01
N ARG A 287 14.79 20.12 2.29
CA ARG A 287 16.00 20.80 2.77
C ARG A 287 17.27 19.99 2.48
N ASP A 288 17.21 18.67 2.65
CA ASP A 288 18.31 17.74 2.37
C ASP A 288 18.51 17.47 0.87
N LYS A 289 17.69 18.09 0.00
CA LYS A 289 17.70 17.90 -1.46
C LYS A 289 17.51 16.45 -1.92
N LYS A 290 16.85 15.64 -1.11
CA LYS A 290 16.45 14.28 -1.48
C LYS A 290 15.22 14.26 -2.38
N ILE A 291 14.35 15.28 -2.24
CA ILE A 291 13.22 15.56 -3.11
C ILE A 291 13.36 17.00 -3.60
N ASP A 292 13.51 17.19 -4.91
CA ASP A 292 13.52 18.50 -5.56
C ASP A 292 12.16 18.77 -6.24
N GLY A 293 11.81 20.05 -6.39
CA GLY A 293 10.61 20.48 -7.10
C GLY A 293 9.44 20.88 -6.20
N ILE A 294 9.54 20.75 -4.89
CA ILE A 294 8.56 21.29 -3.92
C ILE A 294 8.94 22.74 -3.60
N THR A 295 7.99 23.67 -3.71
CA THR A 295 8.18 25.11 -3.45
C THR A 295 7.61 25.57 -2.14
N ASP A 296 6.50 24.97 -1.70
CA ASP A 296 5.82 25.32 -0.45
C ASP A 296 5.09 24.11 0.14
N LEU A 297 4.90 24.12 1.45
CA LEU A 297 4.27 23.04 2.21
C LEU A 297 3.42 23.64 3.32
N ASN A 298 2.09 23.59 3.14
CA ASN A 298 1.12 24.18 4.05
C ASN A 298 0.10 23.17 4.55
N ASP A 299 -0.29 23.30 5.81
CA ASP A 299 -1.41 22.58 6.39
C ASP A 299 -2.65 23.49 6.44
N HIS A 300 -3.63 23.17 5.62
CA HIS A 300 -4.92 23.86 5.55
C HIS A 300 -6.05 23.03 6.16
N SER A 301 -5.72 22.07 7.00
CA SER A 301 -6.71 21.23 7.70
C SER A 301 -7.63 22.10 8.56
N SER A 302 -8.93 21.84 8.52
CA SER A 302 -9.97 22.59 9.22
C SER A 302 -11.03 21.65 9.78
N ARG A 303 -12.15 22.19 10.27
CA ARG A 303 -13.32 21.39 10.68
C ARG A 303 -13.98 20.65 9.51
N GLU A 304 -13.73 21.08 8.27
CA GLU A 304 -14.24 20.42 7.05
C GLU A 304 -13.44 19.17 6.67
N GLY A 305 -12.26 18.98 7.24
CA GLY A 305 -11.42 17.81 7.01
C GLY A 305 -9.92 18.11 6.94
N MET A 306 -9.16 17.07 6.69
CA MET A 306 -7.71 17.15 6.52
C MET A 306 -7.37 17.66 5.11
N ARG A 307 -6.43 18.61 5.02
CA ARG A 307 -5.93 19.17 3.76
C ARG A 307 -4.48 19.63 3.89
N ILE A 308 -3.54 18.74 3.55
CA ILE A 308 -2.11 19.09 3.44
C ILE A 308 -1.84 19.46 1.99
N CYS A 309 -1.34 20.67 1.75
CA CYS A 309 -1.05 21.21 0.43
C CYS A 309 0.48 21.24 0.18
N ILE A 310 0.91 20.56 -0.87
CA ILE A 310 2.32 20.51 -1.30
C ILE A 310 2.41 21.17 -2.66
N ASP A 311 2.90 22.40 -2.71
CA ASP A 311 3.02 23.18 -3.94
C ASP A 311 4.29 22.83 -4.69
N LEU A 312 4.15 22.62 -6.00
CA LEU A 312 5.25 22.18 -6.84
C LEU A 312 5.78 23.31 -7.73
N ARG A 313 7.02 23.20 -8.14
CA ARG A 313 7.62 24.04 -9.16
C ARG A 313 6.94 23.77 -10.51
N LYS A 314 6.84 24.77 -11.40
CA LYS A 314 6.12 24.68 -12.67
C LYS A 314 6.66 23.59 -13.62
N ASP A 315 7.95 23.30 -13.54
CA ASP A 315 8.68 22.31 -14.35
C ASP A 315 8.73 20.91 -13.69
N ALA A 316 8.16 20.75 -12.50
CA ALA A 316 8.22 19.51 -11.75
C ALA A 316 7.07 18.57 -12.13
N ASN A 317 7.40 17.27 -12.29
CA ASN A 317 6.40 16.24 -12.51
C ASN A 317 5.77 15.80 -11.17
N ALA A 318 4.49 16.11 -10.98
CA ALA A 318 3.78 15.82 -9.73
C ALA A 318 3.77 14.33 -9.38
N ASN A 319 3.61 13.43 -10.37
CA ASN A 319 3.59 11.98 -10.12
C ASN A 319 4.94 11.44 -9.65
N VAL A 320 6.04 11.97 -10.20
CA VAL A 320 7.39 11.57 -9.77
C VAL A 320 7.65 11.99 -8.33
N ILE A 321 7.29 13.23 -7.98
CA ILE A 321 7.43 13.73 -6.60
C ILE A 321 6.55 12.93 -5.65
N LEU A 322 5.29 12.66 -6.02
CA LEU A 322 4.37 11.86 -5.22
C LEU A 322 4.91 10.45 -4.94
N ASN A 323 5.50 9.80 -5.94
CA ASN A 323 6.13 8.50 -5.78
C ASN A 323 7.36 8.53 -4.87
N LEU A 324 8.17 9.59 -4.93
CA LEU A 324 9.27 9.80 -4.00
C LEU A 324 8.77 10.03 -2.56
N LEU A 325 7.67 10.76 -2.40
CA LEU A 325 7.02 10.96 -1.11
C LEU A 325 6.50 9.63 -0.54
N TYR A 326 5.84 8.79 -1.32
CA TYR A 326 5.41 7.44 -0.90
C TYR A 326 6.59 6.55 -0.48
N LYS A 327 7.74 6.68 -1.15
CA LYS A 327 8.93 5.89 -0.86
C LYS A 327 9.67 6.33 0.40
N HIS A 328 9.67 7.62 0.72
CA HIS A 328 10.52 8.20 1.75
C HIS A 328 9.77 8.74 2.96
N THR A 329 8.44 8.73 2.95
CA THR A 329 7.59 9.23 4.03
C THR A 329 6.47 8.25 4.39
N GLN A 330 5.77 8.53 5.49
CA GLN A 330 4.60 7.75 5.93
C GLN A 330 3.30 8.10 5.17
N LEU A 331 3.37 8.79 4.02
CA LEU A 331 2.24 8.84 3.07
C LEU A 331 1.89 7.45 2.51
N GLN A 332 2.84 6.52 2.54
CA GLN A 332 2.59 5.10 2.40
C GLN A 332 3.32 4.37 3.52
N ASP A 333 2.59 3.58 4.29
CA ASP A 333 3.15 2.82 5.41
C ASP A 333 2.65 1.37 5.39
N THR A 334 3.31 0.50 6.15
CA THR A 334 2.95 -0.91 6.25
C THR A 334 2.41 -1.20 7.65
N PHE A 335 1.14 -1.55 7.74
CA PHE A 335 0.55 -2.04 8.97
C PHE A 335 0.89 -3.53 9.15
N GLY A 336 1.72 -3.83 10.15
CA GLY A 336 2.08 -5.21 10.50
C GLY A 336 1.01 -5.84 11.38
N VAL A 337 0.21 -6.75 10.84
CA VAL A 337 -0.86 -7.44 11.57
C VAL A 337 -0.27 -8.54 12.46
N ILE A 338 -0.66 -8.55 13.72
CA ILE A 338 -0.38 -9.61 14.70
C ILE A 338 -1.66 -9.81 15.52
N MET A 339 -2.41 -10.87 15.21
CA MET A 339 -3.71 -11.16 15.82
C MET A 339 -3.54 -12.00 17.10
N LEU A 340 -2.76 -11.43 18.05
CA LEU A 340 -2.50 -12.04 19.36
C LEU A 340 -3.54 -11.56 20.37
N SER A 341 -4.20 -12.47 21.06
CA SER A 341 -5.16 -12.17 22.15
C SER A 341 -5.12 -13.22 23.24
N LEU A 342 -5.69 -12.89 24.38
CA LEU A 342 -5.87 -13.84 25.48
C LEU A 342 -7.11 -14.70 25.22
N VAL A 343 -6.93 -15.99 25.26
CA VAL A 343 -8.02 -16.97 25.11
C VAL A 343 -8.24 -17.76 26.41
N PRO A 344 -9.48 -18.11 26.76
CA PRO A 344 -9.74 -18.94 27.93
C PRO A 344 -9.26 -20.38 27.69
N ASN A 345 -8.48 -20.92 28.64
CA ASN A 345 -7.97 -22.28 28.61
C ASN A 345 -8.04 -22.90 30.01
N HIS A 346 -8.98 -23.84 30.23
CA HIS A 346 -9.14 -24.58 31.51
C HIS A 346 -9.08 -23.73 32.78
N GLY A 347 -9.75 -22.55 32.78
CA GLY A 347 -9.81 -21.67 33.95
C GLY A 347 -8.65 -20.64 34.05
N SER A 348 -7.71 -20.63 33.10
CA SER A 348 -6.66 -19.63 32.96
C SER A 348 -6.78 -18.91 31.60
N MET A 349 -6.04 -17.80 31.44
CA MET A 349 -5.95 -17.08 30.17
C MET A 349 -4.60 -17.35 29.50
N GLU A 350 -4.61 -17.73 28.23
CA GLU A 350 -3.42 -18.05 27.43
C GLU A 350 -3.27 -17.08 26.25
N PRO A 351 -2.09 -16.47 26.03
CA PRO A 351 -1.85 -15.67 24.84
C PRO A 351 -1.70 -16.57 23.60
N LYS A 352 -2.52 -16.33 22.57
CA LYS A 352 -2.53 -17.12 21.33
C LYS A 352 -2.70 -16.24 20.10
N ILE A 353 -1.96 -16.55 19.03
CA ILE A 353 -2.18 -15.95 17.72
C ILE A 353 -3.32 -16.70 17.05
N LEU A 354 -4.36 -15.97 16.66
CA LEU A 354 -5.59 -16.52 16.10
C LEU A 354 -5.75 -16.10 14.64
N ASN A 355 -6.39 -16.92 13.85
CA ASN A 355 -6.89 -16.54 12.53
C ASN A 355 -8.27 -15.87 12.63
N LEU A 356 -8.78 -15.33 11.53
CA LEU A 356 -10.09 -14.64 11.52
C LEU A 356 -11.22 -15.55 11.99
N LYS A 357 -11.29 -16.80 11.50
CA LYS A 357 -12.32 -17.78 11.88
C LYS A 357 -12.31 -18.04 13.38
N GLN A 358 -11.14 -18.32 13.95
CA GLN A 358 -10.99 -18.60 15.38
C GLN A 358 -11.44 -17.43 16.27
N MET A 359 -11.11 -16.18 15.87
CA MET A 359 -11.56 -15.00 16.62
C MET A 359 -13.08 -14.88 16.65
N LEU A 360 -13.74 -15.10 15.52
CA LEU A 360 -15.20 -15.07 15.43
C LEU A 360 -15.86 -16.24 16.16
N GLU A 361 -15.25 -17.41 16.17
CA GLU A 361 -15.72 -18.59 16.90
C GLU A 361 -15.65 -18.38 18.43
N TYR A 362 -14.53 -17.87 18.96
CA TYR A 362 -14.42 -17.51 20.38
C TYR A 362 -15.43 -16.44 20.81
N TYR A 363 -15.65 -15.45 19.95
CA TYR A 363 -16.69 -14.45 20.17
C TYR A 363 -18.08 -15.09 20.20
N LEU A 364 -18.42 -15.95 19.24
CA LEU A 364 -19.71 -16.64 19.18
C LEU A 364 -19.93 -17.54 20.39
N GLU A 365 -18.93 -18.30 20.83
CA GLU A 365 -18.99 -19.12 22.04
C GLU A 365 -19.27 -18.26 23.28
N HIS A 366 -18.62 -17.09 23.38
CA HIS A 366 -18.90 -16.14 24.44
C HIS A 366 -20.37 -15.66 24.40
N GLN A 367 -20.89 -15.31 23.22
CA GLN A 367 -22.27 -14.87 23.05
C GLN A 367 -23.29 -16.01 23.40
N GLU A 368 -23.00 -17.24 23.02
CA GLU A 368 -23.81 -18.39 23.45
C GLU A 368 -23.90 -18.47 24.99
N ASN A 369 -22.78 -18.26 25.67
CA ASN A 369 -22.78 -18.27 27.15
C ASN A 369 -23.51 -17.08 27.74
N VAL A 370 -23.32 -15.86 27.20
CA VAL A 370 -24.01 -14.64 27.66
C VAL A 370 -25.53 -14.77 27.50
N VAL A 371 -25.99 -15.17 26.31
CA VAL A 371 -27.44 -15.29 26.03
C VAL A 371 -28.08 -16.45 26.82
N ARG A 372 -27.36 -17.57 27.00
CA ARG A 372 -27.84 -18.68 27.86
C ARG A 372 -28.01 -18.22 29.30
N ARG A 373 -27.02 -17.57 29.90
CA ARG A 373 -27.07 -17.07 31.29
C ARG A 373 -28.16 -16.00 31.46
N ARG A 374 -28.26 -15.06 30.51
CA ARG A 374 -29.34 -14.06 30.49
C ARG A 374 -30.71 -14.72 30.45
N THR A 375 -30.92 -15.67 29.54
CA THR A 375 -32.21 -16.38 29.40
C THR A 375 -32.54 -17.19 30.63
N GLN A 376 -31.53 -17.81 31.26
CA GLN A 376 -31.74 -18.52 32.54
C GLN A 376 -32.11 -17.56 33.68
N TYR A 377 -31.48 -16.40 33.76
CA TYR A 377 -31.82 -15.37 34.74
C TYR A 377 -33.26 -14.87 34.53
N ASP A 378 -33.61 -14.52 33.28
CA ASP A 378 -34.95 -14.04 32.96
C ASP A 378 -36.01 -15.14 33.18
N LEU A 379 -35.69 -16.42 32.90
CA LEU A 379 -36.53 -17.58 33.21
C LEU A 379 -36.77 -17.69 34.72
N ASN A 380 -35.70 -17.65 35.52
CA ASN A 380 -35.82 -17.74 36.99
C ASN A 380 -36.69 -16.61 37.55
N LYS A 381 -36.49 -15.37 37.06
CA LYS A 381 -37.30 -14.20 37.45
C LYS A 381 -38.78 -14.34 37.04
N ALA A 382 -39.02 -14.83 35.82
CA ALA A 382 -40.38 -15.06 35.35
C ALA A 382 -41.06 -16.18 36.13
N GLN A 383 -40.37 -17.26 36.50
CA GLN A 383 -40.88 -18.34 37.33
C GLN A 383 -41.17 -17.86 38.77
N GLU A 384 -40.24 -17.09 39.37
CA GLU A 384 -40.47 -16.50 40.71
C GLU A 384 -41.74 -15.64 40.73
N ARG A 385 -41.92 -14.80 39.67
CA ARG A 385 -43.13 -13.95 39.59
C ARG A 385 -44.41 -14.76 39.31
N ALA A 386 -44.35 -15.72 38.38
CA ALA A 386 -45.48 -16.61 38.08
C ALA A 386 -45.92 -17.40 39.30
N HIS A 387 -44.96 -17.90 40.09
CA HIS A 387 -45.22 -18.60 41.35
C HIS A 387 -45.98 -17.74 42.37
N ILE A 388 -45.59 -16.45 42.49
CA ILE A 388 -46.32 -15.51 43.34
C ILE A 388 -47.75 -15.27 42.82
N LEU A 389 -47.91 -15.07 41.50
CA LEU A 389 -49.21 -14.85 40.88
C LEU A 389 -50.15 -16.06 41.03
N GLU A 390 -49.63 -17.28 40.89
CA GLU A 390 -50.38 -18.49 41.09
C GLU A 390 -50.96 -18.56 42.50
N GLY A 391 -50.18 -18.21 43.54
CA GLY A 391 -50.64 -18.10 44.91
C GLY A 391 -51.72 -17.03 45.09
N LEU A 392 -51.53 -15.86 44.46
CA LEU A 392 -52.54 -14.75 44.53
C LEU A 392 -53.82 -15.10 43.83
N LEU A 393 -53.84 -15.77 42.67
CA LEU A 393 -55.00 -16.23 41.96
C LEU A 393 -55.76 -17.30 42.79
N LYS A 394 -55.05 -18.28 43.40
CA LYS A 394 -55.64 -19.30 44.29
C LYS A 394 -56.28 -18.65 45.49
N ALA A 395 -55.71 -17.57 46.05
CA ALA A 395 -56.31 -16.80 47.16
C ALA A 395 -57.57 -16.04 46.73
N LEU A 396 -57.59 -15.46 45.50
CA LEU A 396 -58.73 -14.74 44.96
C LEU A 396 -59.91 -15.70 44.67
N ASP A 397 -59.60 -16.90 44.23
CA ASP A 397 -60.66 -17.96 44.06
C ASP A 397 -61.31 -18.36 45.36
N ASN A 398 -60.62 -18.20 46.48
CA ASN A 398 -61.11 -18.57 47.82
C ASN A 398 -61.12 -17.39 48.80
N ILE A 399 -61.43 -16.17 48.28
CA ILE A 399 -61.22 -14.94 48.99
C ILE A 399 -61.91 -14.83 50.34
N ASP A 400 -63.15 -15.36 50.47
CA ASP A 400 -63.88 -15.29 51.70
C ASP A 400 -63.22 -16.10 52.82
N GLU A 401 -62.64 -17.27 52.46
CA GLU A 401 -61.91 -18.09 53.41
C GLU A 401 -60.60 -17.47 53.81
N VAL A 402 -59.85 -16.90 52.84
CA VAL A 402 -58.61 -16.16 53.07
C VAL A 402 -58.80 -14.97 54.01
N ILE A 403 -59.89 -14.16 53.82
CA ILE A 403 -60.24 -13.04 54.70
C ILE A 403 -60.61 -13.55 56.11
N ARG A 404 -61.29 -14.66 56.18
CA ARG A 404 -61.70 -15.24 57.49
C ARG A 404 -60.41 -15.66 58.26
N ILE A 405 -59.49 -16.37 57.65
CA ILE A 405 -58.21 -16.79 58.24
C ILE A 405 -57.43 -15.59 58.73
N ILE A 406 -57.20 -14.61 57.86
CA ILE A 406 -56.42 -13.41 58.18
C ILE A 406 -57.00 -12.64 59.33
N ARG A 407 -58.38 -12.54 59.42
CA ARG A 407 -59.09 -11.85 60.52
C ARG A 407 -59.04 -12.59 61.84
N ALA A 408 -59.00 -13.94 61.76
CA ALA A 408 -58.95 -14.80 62.97
C ALA A 408 -57.57 -14.90 63.59
N SER A 409 -56.56 -14.65 62.83
CA SER A 409 -55.15 -14.77 63.22
C SER A 409 -54.70 -13.57 64.08
N ARG A 410 -53.93 -13.85 65.14
CA ARG A 410 -53.44 -12.82 66.08
C ARG A 410 -52.30 -12.01 65.60
N ASN A 411 -51.55 -12.56 64.66
CA ASN A 411 -50.38 -11.85 64.02
C ASN A 411 -50.13 -12.41 62.60
N VAL A 412 -49.26 -11.71 61.84
CA VAL A 412 -48.94 -12.05 60.43
C VAL A 412 -48.38 -13.45 60.28
N GLN A 413 -47.51 -13.89 61.23
CA GLN A 413 -46.87 -15.23 61.15
C GLN A 413 -47.87 -16.36 61.30
N ILE A 414 -48.89 -16.24 62.24
CA ILE A 414 -49.96 -17.21 62.40
C ILE A 414 -50.81 -17.22 61.11
N ALA A 415 -51.17 -16.06 60.56
CA ALA A 415 -51.97 -15.96 59.33
C ALA A 415 -51.27 -16.65 58.18
N LYS A 416 -49.94 -16.41 58.01
CA LYS A 416 -49.17 -17.11 57.00
C LYS A 416 -49.17 -18.60 57.14
N GLN A 417 -48.89 -19.11 58.35
CA GLN A 417 -48.87 -20.55 58.61
C GLN A 417 -50.25 -21.23 58.32
N GLU A 418 -51.35 -20.63 58.77
CA GLU A 418 -52.66 -21.13 58.47
C GLU A 418 -53.00 -21.13 56.96
N LEU A 419 -52.57 -20.10 56.24
CA LEU A 419 -52.70 -20.04 54.77
C LEU A 419 -51.89 -21.14 54.08
N ILE A 420 -50.62 -21.37 54.53
CA ILE A 420 -49.79 -22.44 54.04
C ILE A 420 -50.42 -23.81 54.25
N ASP A 421 -50.85 -24.10 55.48
CA ASP A 421 -51.43 -25.42 55.84
C ASP A 421 -52.76 -25.67 55.13
N ARG A 422 -53.57 -24.65 54.92
CA ARG A 422 -54.91 -24.76 54.35
C ARG A 422 -54.91 -24.88 52.82
N PHE A 423 -54.03 -24.08 52.15
CA PHE A 423 -54.03 -23.95 50.69
C PHE A 423 -52.79 -24.57 50.06
N GLU A 424 -51.91 -25.26 50.81
CA GLU A 424 -50.68 -25.84 50.33
C GLU A 424 -49.79 -24.80 49.60
N LEU A 425 -49.70 -23.60 50.24
CA LEU A 425 -48.91 -22.47 49.66
C LEU A 425 -47.48 -22.48 50.16
N THR A 426 -46.56 -21.89 49.40
CA THR A 426 -45.21 -21.59 49.88
C THR A 426 -45.21 -20.36 50.79
N ASP A 427 -44.15 -20.22 51.61
CA ASP A 427 -43.97 -19.05 52.50
C ASP A 427 -44.01 -17.72 51.71
N VAL A 428 -43.41 -17.69 50.52
CA VAL A 428 -43.39 -16.51 49.62
C VAL A 428 -44.78 -16.17 49.10
N GLN A 429 -45.58 -17.16 48.71
CA GLN A 429 -46.96 -16.99 48.28
C GLN A 429 -47.87 -16.51 49.43
N ALA A 430 -47.74 -17.08 50.59
CA ALA A 430 -48.50 -16.69 51.77
C ALA A 430 -48.16 -15.26 52.22
N GLN A 431 -46.85 -14.85 52.13
CA GLN A 431 -46.44 -13.47 52.37
C GLN A 431 -47.05 -12.48 51.38
N ALA A 432 -47.04 -12.82 50.09
CA ALA A 432 -47.66 -11.96 49.05
C ALA A 432 -49.19 -11.80 49.25
N ILE A 433 -49.90 -12.84 49.75
CA ILE A 433 -51.31 -12.78 50.03
C ILE A 433 -51.61 -11.90 51.22
N VAL A 434 -50.83 -12.00 52.31
CA VAL A 434 -50.98 -11.12 53.47
C VAL A 434 -50.67 -9.65 53.17
N ASP A 435 -49.72 -9.40 52.30
CA ASP A 435 -49.30 -8.05 51.82
C ASP A 435 -50.27 -7.48 50.77
N MET A 436 -51.26 -8.24 50.30
CA MET A 436 -52.21 -7.87 49.27
C MET A 436 -53.07 -6.68 49.67
N ARG A 437 -53.10 -5.64 48.79
CA ARG A 437 -53.91 -4.44 49.01
C ARG A 437 -55.40 -4.72 48.72
N LEU A 438 -56.33 -4.12 49.50
CA LEU A 438 -57.74 -4.27 49.30
C LEU A 438 -58.26 -4.01 47.87
N ARG A 439 -57.67 -3.09 47.18
CA ARG A 439 -57.97 -2.81 45.74
C ARG A 439 -57.81 -4.04 44.84
N ALA A 440 -56.86 -4.92 45.14
CA ALA A 440 -56.59 -6.11 44.36
C ALA A 440 -57.73 -7.14 44.35
N LEU A 441 -58.71 -6.93 45.24
CA LEU A 441 -59.95 -7.81 45.34
C LEU A 441 -61.00 -7.44 44.28
N THR A 442 -60.83 -6.37 43.51
CA THR A 442 -61.74 -5.97 42.45
C THR A 442 -61.66 -6.90 41.23
N GLY A 443 -62.76 -7.14 40.54
CA GLY A 443 -62.79 -8.00 39.35
C GLY A 443 -61.84 -7.54 38.24
N LEU A 444 -61.70 -6.21 38.06
CA LEU A 444 -60.76 -5.62 37.04
C LEU A 444 -59.29 -5.93 37.38
N GLU A 445 -58.90 -5.94 38.66
CA GLU A 445 -57.48 -6.25 39.03
C GLU A 445 -57.23 -7.77 38.91
N ARG A 446 -58.26 -8.61 39.14
CA ARG A 446 -58.18 -10.07 38.89
C ARG A 446 -57.86 -10.36 37.41
N GLU A 447 -58.63 -9.77 36.48
CA GLU A 447 -58.41 -9.92 35.05
C GLU A 447 -56.92 -9.49 34.62
N LYS A 448 -56.37 -8.45 35.25
CA LYS A 448 -54.99 -8.04 35.04
C LYS A 448 -53.99 -9.07 35.53
N LEU A 449 -54.20 -9.66 36.69
CA LEU A 449 -53.31 -10.69 37.24
C LEU A 449 -53.37 -11.98 36.40
N GLU A 450 -54.56 -12.38 35.91
CA GLU A 450 -54.73 -13.52 34.98
C GLU A 450 -54.00 -13.25 33.65
N ALA A 451 -54.13 -12.03 33.09
CA ALA A 451 -53.41 -11.63 31.85
C ALA A 451 -51.90 -11.62 32.06
N GLU A 452 -51.40 -11.04 33.18
CA GLU A 452 -49.97 -11.06 33.54
C GLU A 452 -49.44 -12.49 33.67
N TYR A 453 -50.18 -13.37 34.32
CA TYR A 453 -49.83 -14.78 34.48
C TYR A 453 -49.73 -15.50 33.12
N ALA A 454 -50.73 -15.30 32.24
CA ALA A 454 -50.74 -15.91 30.91
C ALA A 454 -49.53 -15.43 30.07
N GLU A 455 -49.21 -14.14 30.13
CA GLU A 455 -48.02 -13.55 29.43
C GLU A 455 -46.74 -14.14 29.97
N LEU A 456 -46.59 -14.26 31.29
CA LEU A 456 -45.43 -14.87 31.91
C LEU A 456 -45.26 -16.33 31.55
N MET A 457 -46.34 -17.12 31.52
CA MET A 457 -46.30 -18.52 31.11
C MET A 457 -45.87 -18.68 29.64
N GLU A 458 -46.26 -17.78 28.77
CA GLU A 458 -45.78 -17.76 27.40
C GLU A 458 -44.24 -17.44 27.32
N LYS A 459 -43.78 -16.44 28.09
CA LYS A 459 -42.36 -16.10 28.21
C LYS A 459 -41.55 -17.28 28.76
N ILE A 460 -42.02 -17.94 29.81
CA ILE A 460 -41.40 -19.12 30.41
C ILE A 460 -41.22 -20.23 29.36
N ARG A 461 -42.26 -20.54 28.57
CA ARG A 461 -42.19 -21.55 27.50
C ARG A 461 -41.11 -21.16 26.43
N LYS A 462 -41.09 -19.89 26.04
CA LYS A 462 -40.12 -19.37 25.10
C LYS A 462 -38.68 -19.52 25.65
N PHE A 463 -38.43 -19.11 26.89
CA PHE A 463 -37.12 -19.22 27.53
C PHE A 463 -36.68 -20.69 27.67
N GLN A 464 -37.58 -21.58 28.07
CA GLN A 464 -37.29 -23.02 28.15
C GLN A 464 -36.93 -23.61 26.77
N ALA A 465 -37.66 -23.23 25.73
CA ALA A 465 -37.37 -23.66 24.37
C ALA A 465 -35.97 -23.18 23.90
N ILE A 466 -35.62 -21.92 24.18
CA ILE A 466 -34.27 -21.35 23.82
C ILE A 466 -33.15 -22.10 24.55
N LEU A 467 -33.34 -22.43 25.83
CA LEU A 467 -32.36 -23.15 26.63
C LEU A 467 -32.21 -24.63 26.23
N ALA A 468 -33.27 -25.25 25.72
CA ALA A 468 -33.28 -26.64 25.29
C ALA A 468 -32.66 -26.87 23.90
N ASP A 469 -32.75 -25.90 23.02
CA ASP A 469 -32.29 -26.02 21.63
C ASP A 469 -31.19 -24.97 21.29
N ARG A 470 -29.97 -25.46 21.07
CA ARG A 470 -28.82 -24.62 20.66
C ARG A 470 -29.10 -23.87 19.35
N LYS A 471 -29.79 -24.50 18.39
CA LYS A 471 -30.10 -23.85 17.11
C LYS A 471 -31.03 -22.65 17.30
N LEU A 472 -31.98 -22.77 18.21
CA LEU A 472 -32.88 -21.65 18.57
C LEU A 472 -32.12 -20.54 19.29
N LEU A 473 -31.20 -20.89 20.20
CA LEU A 473 -30.32 -19.92 20.87
C LEU A 473 -29.47 -19.12 19.86
N LEU A 474 -28.89 -19.81 18.88
CA LEU A 474 -28.10 -19.16 17.81
C LEU A 474 -28.96 -18.24 16.94
N ARG A 475 -30.21 -18.58 16.67
CA ARG A 475 -31.14 -17.68 15.95
C ARG A 475 -31.41 -16.39 16.73
N VAL A 476 -31.58 -16.49 18.04
CA VAL A 476 -31.74 -15.29 18.90
C VAL A 476 -30.51 -14.41 18.82
N ILE A 477 -29.31 -14.98 18.93
CA ILE A 477 -28.04 -14.23 18.77
C ILE A 477 -27.99 -13.55 17.40
N ARG A 478 -28.31 -14.29 16.32
CA ARG A 478 -28.36 -13.78 14.95
C ARG A 478 -29.24 -12.55 14.80
N GLU A 479 -30.47 -12.61 15.31
CA GLU A 479 -31.41 -11.47 15.24
C GLU A 479 -30.90 -10.25 16.01
N GLU A 480 -30.35 -10.46 17.20
CA GLU A 480 -29.85 -9.39 18.05
C GLU A 480 -28.63 -8.68 17.44
N ILE A 481 -27.66 -9.44 16.89
CA ILE A 481 -26.45 -8.81 16.28
C ILE A 481 -26.78 -8.12 14.95
N LEU A 482 -27.75 -8.63 14.16
CA LEU A 482 -28.23 -7.95 12.96
C LEU A 482 -28.90 -6.61 13.29
N ALA A 483 -29.70 -6.54 14.37
CA ALA A 483 -30.26 -5.26 14.82
C ALA A 483 -29.18 -4.24 15.22
N ILE A 484 -28.05 -4.67 15.76
CA ILE A 484 -26.91 -3.82 16.06
C ILE A 484 -26.24 -3.33 14.76
N ALA A 485 -26.08 -4.23 13.77
CA ALA A 485 -25.52 -3.86 12.46
C ALA A 485 -26.39 -2.83 11.72
N GLU A 486 -27.70 -2.94 11.82
CA GLU A 486 -28.65 -1.97 11.24
C GLU A 486 -28.58 -0.61 11.96
N LYS A 487 -28.56 -0.64 13.29
CA LYS A 487 -28.61 0.57 14.13
C LYS A 487 -27.33 1.41 14.11
N TYR A 488 -26.15 0.76 14.10
CA TYR A 488 -24.85 1.41 14.28
C TYR A 488 -23.91 1.25 13.08
N GLY A 489 -24.24 0.39 12.11
CA GLY A 489 -23.41 0.13 10.96
C GLY A 489 -23.36 1.32 10.00
N ASP A 490 -22.17 1.64 9.55
CA ASP A 490 -21.85 2.68 8.56
C ASP A 490 -21.14 2.07 7.34
N ASP A 491 -20.87 2.92 6.36
CA ASP A 491 -20.14 2.51 5.18
C ASP A 491 -18.62 2.41 5.47
N ARG A 492 -17.93 1.61 4.68
CA ARG A 492 -16.48 1.45 4.78
C ARG A 492 -15.78 2.79 4.52
N LYS A 493 -14.84 3.16 5.39
CA LYS A 493 -14.00 4.36 5.26
C LYS A 493 -12.75 4.10 4.42
N THR A 494 -12.11 2.94 4.59
CA THR A 494 -10.88 2.57 3.91
C THR A 494 -11.17 1.89 2.57
N ALA A 495 -10.68 2.46 1.48
CA ALA A 495 -10.76 1.83 0.16
C ALA A 495 -9.76 0.67 0.03
N ILE A 496 -10.10 -0.33 -0.78
CA ILE A 496 -9.19 -1.42 -1.15
C ILE A 496 -8.91 -1.27 -2.63
N GLY A 497 -7.67 -0.88 -2.96
CA GLY A 497 -7.19 -0.71 -4.33
C GLY A 497 -6.40 -1.92 -4.81
N TYR A 498 -6.18 -1.97 -6.12
CA TYR A 498 -5.31 -2.99 -6.71
C TYR A 498 -3.88 -2.81 -6.21
N ASP A 499 -3.16 -3.92 -6.07
CA ASP A 499 -1.76 -3.88 -5.67
C ASP A 499 -0.90 -3.31 -6.80
N VAL A 500 -0.43 -2.08 -6.63
CA VAL A 500 0.49 -1.40 -7.54
C VAL A 500 1.88 -2.06 -7.55
N TYR A 501 2.07 -3.26 -6.98
CA TYR A 501 3.29 -4.04 -7.19
C TYR A 501 3.43 -4.52 -8.63
N ASP A 502 2.34 -4.57 -9.40
CA ASP A 502 2.37 -4.87 -10.83
C ASP A 502 2.36 -3.61 -11.73
N ILE A 503 2.07 -2.42 -11.17
CA ILE A 503 2.18 -1.15 -11.89
C ILE A 503 3.42 -0.42 -11.35
N SER A 504 4.56 -0.67 -11.97
CA SER A 504 5.76 0.14 -11.73
C SER A 504 5.48 1.59 -12.16
N THR A 505 6.24 2.55 -11.65
CA THR A 505 6.21 3.96 -12.15
C THR A 505 6.30 4.01 -13.68
N GLU A 506 6.79 2.94 -14.26
CA GLU A 506 6.96 2.68 -15.66
C GLU A 506 5.63 2.44 -16.38
N ASP A 507 4.64 1.81 -15.73
CA ASP A 507 3.32 1.50 -16.35
C ASP A 507 2.37 2.71 -16.34
N LEU A 508 2.67 3.73 -15.53
CA LEU A 508 1.93 5.01 -15.51
C LEU A 508 2.44 6.00 -16.57
N ILE A 509 3.56 5.71 -17.23
CA ILE A 509 4.11 6.53 -18.29
C ILE A 509 3.62 5.95 -19.60
N PRO A 510 2.97 6.73 -20.48
CA PRO A 510 2.50 6.21 -21.75
C PRO A 510 3.65 5.67 -22.59
N ARG A 511 3.44 4.51 -23.22
CA ARG A 511 4.41 3.91 -24.14
C ARG A 511 4.33 4.63 -25.46
N GLU A 512 5.21 5.59 -25.65
CA GLU A 512 5.28 6.42 -26.84
C GLU A 512 6.63 6.22 -27.58
N ASN A 513 6.57 6.30 -28.89
CA ASN A 513 7.78 6.37 -29.70
C ASN A 513 8.39 7.77 -29.56
N THR A 514 9.65 7.84 -29.19
CA THR A 514 10.37 9.07 -28.92
C THR A 514 11.69 9.13 -29.67
N VAL A 515 12.13 10.32 -29.95
CA VAL A 515 13.45 10.61 -30.53
C VAL A 515 14.37 11.18 -29.45
N ILE A 516 15.48 10.53 -29.24
CA ILE A 516 16.56 11.03 -28.37
C ILE A 516 17.58 11.70 -29.26
N ALA A 517 17.88 12.96 -28.98
CA ALA A 517 18.96 13.70 -29.62
C ALA A 517 20.06 13.98 -28.61
N MET A 518 21.29 13.66 -28.97
CA MET A 518 22.48 13.91 -28.16
C MET A 518 23.53 14.65 -28.99
N THR A 519 24.15 15.70 -28.39
CA THR A 519 25.21 16.47 -29.03
C THR A 519 26.59 15.98 -28.59
N LYS A 520 27.62 16.34 -29.35
CA LYS A 520 29.01 15.99 -29.04
C LYS A 520 29.50 16.53 -27.69
N LEU A 521 29.03 17.69 -27.29
CA LEU A 521 29.36 18.28 -25.98
C LEU A 521 28.50 17.65 -24.83
N GLY A 522 27.63 16.67 -25.14
CA GLY A 522 26.90 15.91 -24.18
C GLY A 522 25.58 16.56 -23.72
N TYR A 523 24.94 17.38 -24.56
CA TYR A 523 23.53 17.77 -24.30
C TYR A 523 22.60 16.72 -24.86
N ILE A 524 21.62 16.30 -24.05
CA ILE A 524 20.64 15.27 -24.40
C ILE A 524 19.22 15.78 -24.19
N LYS A 525 18.29 15.36 -25.04
CA LYS A 525 16.85 15.61 -24.89
C LYS A 525 16.01 14.50 -25.51
N ARG A 526 14.77 14.41 -25.04
CA ARG A 526 13.71 13.56 -25.59
C ARG A 526 12.69 14.42 -26.33
N MET A 527 12.21 13.95 -27.47
CA MET A 527 11.21 14.63 -28.30
C MET A 527 10.18 13.60 -28.80
N THR A 528 8.94 14.05 -29.04
CA THR A 528 7.94 13.23 -29.73
C THR A 528 8.27 13.09 -31.22
N VAL A 529 7.90 11.96 -31.83
CA VAL A 529 8.18 11.65 -33.25
C VAL A 529 7.54 12.66 -34.20
N ASP A 530 6.41 13.26 -33.84
CA ASP A 530 5.69 14.27 -34.66
C ASP A 530 6.51 15.52 -34.99
N ASN A 531 7.55 15.78 -34.21
CA ASN A 531 8.45 16.90 -34.45
C ASN A 531 9.41 16.70 -35.66
N PHE A 532 9.45 15.49 -36.25
CA PHE A 532 10.36 15.11 -37.36
C PHE A 532 9.60 14.56 -38.58
N ARG A 533 8.83 15.44 -39.29
CA ARG A 533 8.19 15.02 -40.55
C ARG A 533 9.21 14.97 -41.69
N SER A 534 9.09 14.00 -42.61
CA SER A 534 9.92 13.90 -43.80
C SER A 534 9.68 15.10 -44.71
N GLN A 535 10.75 15.66 -45.30
CA GLN A 535 10.71 16.75 -46.29
C GLN A 535 11.01 16.21 -47.68
N ASN A 536 10.41 16.83 -48.71
CA ASN A 536 10.68 16.49 -50.10
C ASN A 536 12.07 16.94 -50.54
N ARG A 537 12.60 16.31 -51.60
CA ARG A 537 13.88 16.57 -52.27
C ARG A 537 14.10 18.08 -52.50
N GLY A 538 15.23 18.62 -52.07
CA GLY A 538 15.59 20.04 -52.27
C GLY A 538 15.16 21.02 -51.17
N GLY A 539 14.61 20.52 -50.06
CA GLY A 539 14.25 21.34 -48.88
C GLY A 539 15.51 21.89 -48.15
N ARG A 540 15.38 23.07 -47.53
CA ARG A 540 16.45 23.74 -46.75
C ARG A 540 16.76 23.14 -45.40
N GLY A 541 16.46 21.85 -45.12
CA GLY A 541 16.69 21.22 -43.83
C GLY A 541 16.02 21.92 -42.64
N ILE A 542 15.78 21.19 -41.57
CA ILE A 542 15.20 21.73 -40.35
C ILE A 542 16.27 21.75 -39.26
N LYS A 543 16.39 22.89 -38.57
CA LYS A 543 17.29 22.97 -37.39
C LYS A 543 16.73 22.12 -36.26
N GLY A 544 17.37 20.98 -35.97
CA GLY A 544 16.89 19.99 -35.00
C GLY A 544 17.17 20.33 -33.55
N MET A 545 18.13 21.23 -33.28
CA MET A 545 18.54 21.65 -31.95
C MET A 545 19.31 22.97 -32.03
N GLN A 546 19.18 23.81 -30.98
CA GLN A 546 20.04 24.98 -30.83
C GLN A 546 21.35 24.55 -30.18
N THR A 547 22.42 24.59 -30.93
CA THR A 547 23.78 24.24 -30.47
C THR A 547 24.55 25.49 -30.06
N ILE A 548 25.60 25.34 -29.24
CA ILE A 548 26.60 26.36 -28.93
C ILE A 548 27.59 26.39 -30.10
N GLU A 549 28.40 27.47 -30.26
CA GLU A 549 29.57 27.46 -31.14
C GLU A 549 30.40 26.20 -30.86
N ASP A 550 30.76 25.44 -31.92
CA ASP A 550 31.48 24.16 -31.88
C ASP A 550 30.71 22.90 -31.38
N ASP A 551 29.40 22.94 -31.17
CA ASP A 551 28.59 21.77 -30.82
C ASP A 551 27.67 21.31 -31.98
N TYR A 552 27.48 19.98 -32.14
CA TYR A 552 26.58 19.42 -33.14
C TYR A 552 25.91 18.13 -32.63
N ILE A 553 24.83 17.73 -33.28
CA ILE A 553 24.12 16.49 -32.94
C ILE A 553 24.97 15.29 -33.38
N GLU A 554 25.43 14.48 -32.43
CA GLU A 554 26.26 13.29 -32.69
C GLU A 554 25.39 12.03 -32.80
N GLU A 555 24.37 11.89 -31.98
CA GLU A 555 23.47 10.74 -31.95
C GLU A 555 22.00 11.16 -32.04
N LEU A 556 21.23 10.42 -32.87
CA LEU A 556 19.80 10.54 -33.01
C LEU A 556 19.19 9.14 -32.99
N LEU A 557 18.47 8.81 -31.91
CA LEU A 557 17.96 7.47 -31.65
C LEU A 557 16.46 7.51 -31.61
N MET A 558 15.79 6.65 -32.39
CA MET A 558 14.37 6.37 -32.21
C MET A 558 14.21 5.18 -31.24
N THR A 559 13.40 5.36 -30.22
CA THR A 559 13.18 4.36 -29.18
C THR A 559 11.82 4.59 -28.51
N THR A 560 11.44 3.75 -27.57
CA THR A 560 10.22 3.95 -26.78
C THR A 560 10.54 4.46 -25.38
N THR A 561 9.61 5.16 -24.75
CA THR A 561 9.76 5.73 -23.40
C THR A 561 10.24 4.71 -22.36
N HIS A 562 9.94 3.41 -22.53
CA HIS A 562 10.20 2.35 -21.56
C HIS A 562 11.52 1.59 -21.76
N HIS A 563 12.22 1.80 -22.88
CA HIS A 563 13.52 1.13 -23.10
C HIS A 563 14.59 1.66 -22.15
N TYR A 564 15.58 0.83 -21.88
CA TYR A 564 16.82 1.26 -21.25
C TYR A 564 17.73 1.88 -22.30
N LEU A 565 18.42 2.94 -21.96
CA LEU A 565 19.55 3.46 -22.70
C LEU A 565 20.83 3.14 -21.93
N MET A 566 21.73 2.43 -22.59
CA MET A 566 23.07 2.14 -22.09
C MET A 566 24.04 3.13 -22.75
N PHE A 567 24.69 3.93 -21.91
CA PHE A 567 25.67 4.94 -22.34
C PHE A 567 27.07 4.41 -22.10
N PHE A 568 27.82 4.19 -23.18
CA PHE A 568 29.20 3.77 -23.11
C PHE A 568 30.11 4.98 -23.29
N THR A 569 31.22 5.03 -22.55
CA THR A 569 32.13 6.13 -22.54
C THR A 569 33.47 5.79 -23.19
N ASN A 570 34.21 6.80 -23.67
CA ASN A 570 35.54 6.66 -24.23
C ASN A 570 36.53 6.00 -23.25
N THR A 571 36.30 6.11 -21.95
CA THR A 571 37.09 5.49 -20.88
C THR A 571 36.71 4.03 -20.61
N GLY A 572 35.78 3.44 -21.40
CA GLY A 572 35.35 2.04 -21.27
C GLY A 572 34.40 1.77 -20.13
N ARG A 573 33.64 2.77 -19.64
CA ARG A 573 32.59 2.63 -18.65
C ARG A 573 31.21 2.60 -19.31
N VAL A 574 30.24 2.07 -18.58
CA VAL A 574 28.82 2.03 -18.98
C VAL A 574 27.93 2.57 -17.89
N TYR A 575 26.94 3.37 -18.28
CA TYR A 575 25.86 3.91 -17.43
C TYR A 575 24.51 3.51 -18.01
N ARG A 576 23.46 3.56 -17.22
CA ARG A 576 22.11 3.17 -17.64
C ARG A 576 21.07 4.16 -17.14
N LEU A 577 20.16 4.57 -18.04
CA LEU A 577 18.95 5.34 -17.75
C LEU A 577 17.74 4.73 -18.46
N LYS A 578 16.54 4.96 -17.92
CA LYS A 578 15.30 4.78 -18.67
C LYS A 578 15.06 5.98 -19.60
N VAL A 579 14.50 5.76 -20.78
CA VAL A 579 14.22 6.84 -21.74
C VAL A 579 13.34 7.93 -21.14
N TYR A 580 12.32 7.56 -20.33
CA TYR A 580 11.45 8.54 -19.67
C TYR A 580 12.17 9.41 -18.60
N GLU A 581 13.34 9.01 -18.12
CA GLU A 581 14.15 9.81 -17.18
C GLU A 581 14.85 10.98 -17.90
N ILE A 582 14.91 10.96 -19.24
CA ILE A 582 15.45 12.06 -20.03
C ILE A 582 14.38 13.15 -20.20
N PRO A 583 14.67 14.40 -19.83
CA PRO A 583 13.73 15.49 -19.93
C PRO A 583 13.21 15.71 -21.35
N GLU A 584 11.91 15.91 -21.49
CA GLU A 584 11.27 16.28 -22.74
C GLU A 584 11.53 17.74 -23.05
N ALA A 585 11.87 18.03 -24.30
CA ALA A 585 12.16 19.38 -24.73
C ALA A 585 11.72 19.61 -26.18
N GLY A 586 11.27 20.82 -26.46
CA GLY A 586 10.88 21.21 -27.80
C GLY A 586 12.03 21.15 -28.81
N ARG A 587 11.68 21.13 -30.12
CA ARG A 587 12.62 20.95 -31.24
C ARG A 587 13.82 21.90 -31.18
N THR A 588 13.60 23.19 -30.86
CA THR A 588 14.64 24.22 -30.83
C THR A 588 15.40 24.34 -29.52
N ALA A 589 14.95 23.64 -28.47
CA ALA A 589 15.61 23.68 -27.16
C ALA A 589 16.97 22.94 -27.16
N ARG A 590 17.90 23.39 -26.33
CA ARG A 590 19.27 22.81 -26.21
C ARG A 590 19.24 21.44 -25.51
N GLY A 591 18.24 21.14 -24.70
CA GLY A 591 18.22 19.95 -23.84
C GLY A 591 19.02 20.13 -22.55
N THR A 592 19.26 19.01 -21.86
CA THR A 592 19.95 18.96 -20.56
C THR A 592 21.35 18.37 -20.74
N ALA A 593 22.32 18.91 -20.03
CA ALA A 593 23.68 18.33 -20.07
C ALA A 593 23.66 16.93 -19.43
N ILE A 594 24.21 15.93 -20.13
CA ILE A 594 24.21 14.52 -19.70
C ILE A 594 24.88 14.32 -18.34
N ILE A 595 25.84 15.17 -17.96
CA ILE A 595 26.48 15.14 -16.65
C ILE A 595 25.52 15.43 -15.49
N ASN A 596 24.37 16.06 -15.74
CA ASN A 596 23.32 16.27 -14.75
C ASN A 596 22.44 15.02 -14.56
N LEU A 597 22.51 14.09 -15.52
CA LEU A 597 21.74 12.83 -15.49
C LEU A 597 22.62 11.64 -15.08
N LEU A 598 23.91 11.64 -15.50
CA LEU A 598 24.88 10.60 -15.24
C LEU A 598 26.06 11.15 -14.44
N GLN A 599 26.61 10.36 -13.52
CA GLN A 599 27.79 10.73 -12.73
C GLN A 599 29.09 10.46 -13.52
N LEU A 600 29.35 11.24 -14.59
CA LEU A 600 30.53 11.12 -15.40
C LEU A 600 31.79 11.66 -14.68
N ALA A 601 32.92 11.02 -14.90
CA ALA A 601 34.22 11.51 -14.41
C ALA A 601 34.71 12.69 -15.26
N PRO A 602 35.61 13.54 -14.72
CA PRO A 602 36.23 14.61 -15.51
C PRO A 602 36.94 14.08 -16.78
N GLY A 603 36.58 14.64 -17.96
CA GLY A 603 37.14 14.21 -19.26
C GLY A 603 36.46 12.97 -19.88
N GLU A 604 35.49 12.36 -19.21
CA GLU A 604 34.74 11.23 -19.72
C GLU A 604 33.65 11.71 -20.69
N LYS A 605 33.59 11.09 -21.89
CA LYS A 605 32.66 11.43 -22.98
C LYS A 605 31.88 10.20 -23.40
N ILE A 606 30.61 10.38 -23.77
CA ILE A 606 29.80 9.31 -24.33
C ILE A 606 30.27 9.01 -25.76
N THR A 607 30.51 7.77 -26.09
CA THR A 607 30.94 7.28 -27.40
C THR A 607 29.91 6.37 -28.09
N ALA A 608 29.01 5.74 -27.33
CA ALA A 608 27.94 4.96 -27.90
C ALA A 608 26.73 4.94 -26.98
N VAL A 609 25.54 4.93 -27.57
CA VAL A 609 24.26 4.78 -26.85
C VAL A 609 23.51 3.63 -27.47
N ILE A 610 23.14 2.65 -26.64
CA ILE A 610 22.40 1.44 -27.08
C ILE A 610 21.06 1.39 -26.39
N PRO A 611 19.94 1.44 -27.14
CA PRO A 611 18.63 1.14 -26.62
C PRO A 611 18.49 -0.36 -26.38
N LEU A 612 18.07 -0.74 -25.18
CA LEU A 612 17.92 -2.13 -24.76
C LEU A 612 16.51 -2.38 -24.27
N ARG A 613 15.84 -3.38 -24.86
CA ARG A 613 14.48 -3.79 -24.50
C ARG A 613 14.47 -4.69 -23.25
N LYS A 614 15.28 -5.77 -23.30
CA LYS A 614 15.44 -6.78 -22.24
C LYS A 614 16.86 -7.35 -22.25
N TYR A 615 17.28 -7.94 -21.12
CA TYR A 615 18.54 -8.67 -20.98
C TYR A 615 18.32 -10.15 -21.34
N GLU A 616 18.32 -10.47 -22.65
CA GLU A 616 18.06 -11.81 -23.14
C GLU A 616 19.33 -12.66 -23.16
N GLU A 617 19.21 -13.96 -22.85
CA GLU A 617 20.32 -14.92 -22.97
C GLU A 617 20.65 -15.18 -24.45
N GLY A 618 21.93 -15.40 -24.76
CA GLY A 618 22.37 -15.56 -26.13
C GLY A 618 22.67 -14.27 -26.90
N HIS A 619 22.45 -13.10 -26.28
CA HIS A 619 22.77 -11.79 -26.83
C HIS A 619 24.04 -11.23 -26.21
N TYR A 620 24.84 -10.52 -27.02
CA TYR A 620 26.14 -10.01 -26.64
C TYR A 620 26.28 -8.54 -27.02
N LEU A 621 27.20 -7.85 -26.32
CA LEU A 621 27.71 -6.54 -26.73
C LEU A 621 29.09 -6.72 -27.40
N MET A 622 29.16 -6.34 -28.64
CA MET A 622 30.43 -6.25 -29.39
C MET A 622 30.95 -4.82 -29.28
N MET A 623 32.16 -4.67 -28.81
CA MET A 623 32.85 -3.39 -28.58
C MET A 623 34.08 -3.30 -29.49
N ALA A 624 34.35 -2.10 -30.02
CA ALA A 624 35.53 -1.81 -30.80
C ALA A 624 36.31 -0.60 -30.26
N THR A 625 37.62 -0.67 -30.22
CA THR A 625 38.47 0.40 -29.78
C THR A 625 39.17 1.08 -30.97
N LYS A 626 39.62 2.32 -30.79
CA LYS A 626 40.34 3.14 -31.74
C LYS A 626 41.59 2.47 -32.26
N LYS A 627 42.31 1.73 -31.42
CA LYS A 627 43.51 0.95 -31.76
C LYS A 627 43.24 -0.45 -32.32
N GLY A 628 41.98 -0.75 -32.70
CA GLY A 628 41.61 -1.97 -33.41
C GLY A 628 41.47 -3.22 -32.54
N LEU A 629 41.27 -3.07 -31.24
CA LEU A 629 40.82 -4.18 -30.37
C LEU A 629 39.30 -4.36 -30.45
N VAL A 630 38.86 -5.61 -30.33
CA VAL A 630 37.43 -5.96 -30.24
C VAL A 630 37.17 -6.87 -29.07
N LYS A 631 35.98 -6.72 -28.46
CA LYS A 631 35.57 -7.47 -27.31
C LYS A 631 34.10 -7.88 -27.44
N LYS A 632 33.79 -9.11 -27.03
CA LYS A 632 32.42 -9.62 -26.95
C LYS A 632 32.10 -9.99 -25.50
N THR A 633 30.98 -9.47 -24.95
CA THR A 633 30.52 -9.71 -23.58
C THR A 633 29.03 -10.00 -23.57
N PRO A 634 28.53 -10.99 -22.80
CA PRO A 634 27.10 -11.24 -22.68
C PRO A 634 26.35 -9.99 -22.16
N ILE A 635 25.18 -9.68 -22.74
CA ILE A 635 24.34 -8.53 -22.29
C ILE A 635 23.95 -8.69 -20.82
N LYS A 636 23.70 -9.91 -20.37
CA LYS A 636 23.33 -10.23 -18.98
C LYS A 636 24.35 -9.73 -17.94
N ASP A 637 25.64 -9.66 -18.31
CA ASP A 637 26.68 -9.14 -17.42
C ASP A 637 26.47 -7.66 -17.04
N TYR A 638 25.61 -6.94 -17.76
CA TYR A 638 25.28 -5.53 -17.56
C TYR A 638 23.89 -5.30 -16.94
N GLU A 639 23.21 -6.33 -16.42
CA GLU A 639 21.89 -6.21 -15.79
C GLU A 639 21.90 -5.29 -14.56
N ASN A 640 22.98 -5.31 -13.78
CA ASN A 640 23.13 -4.57 -12.54
C ASN A 640 24.08 -3.35 -12.65
N VAL A 641 23.78 -2.42 -13.55
CA VAL A 641 24.54 -1.17 -13.67
C VAL A 641 24.12 -0.17 -12.57
N ARG A 642 25.08 0.27 -11.76
CA ARG A 642 24.87 1.27 -10.69
C ARG A 642 24.88 2.70 -11.28
N LYS A 643 24.30 3.67 -10.56
CA LYS A 643 24.33 5.10 -10.95
C LYS A 643 25.75 5.67 -11.11
N THR A 644 26.73 5.11 -10.40
CA THR A 644 28.16 5.48 -10.50
C THR A 644 28.87 4.89 -11.71
N GLY A 645 28.14 4.17 -12.56
CA GLY A 645 28.70 3.48 -13.73
C GLY A 645 29.40 2.15 -13.37
N LEU A 646 29.70 1.38 -14.42
CA LEU A 646 30.32 0.06 -14.33
C LEU A 646 31.38 -0.06 -15.42
N THR A 647 32.51 -0.72 -15.17
CA THR A 647 33.51 -1.00 -16.19
C THR A 647 32.97 -1.96 -17.24
N ALA A 648 32.93 -1.54 -18.49
CA ALA A 648 32.51 -2.31 -19.66
C ALA A 648 33.67 -3.01 -20.37
N ILE A 649 34.78 -2.32 -20.49
CA ILE A 649 36.03 -2.81 -21.07
C ILE A 649 37.22 -2.13 -20.35
N VAL A 650 38.32 -2.86 -20.20
CA VAL A 650 39.58 -2.31 -19.74
C VAL A 650 40.39 -1.83 -20.97
N LEU A 651 40.69 -0.55 -21.03
CA LEU A 651 41.43 0.07 -22.11
C LEU A 651 42.92 0.24 -21.74
N ARG A 652 43.80 0.40 -22.74
CA ARG A 652 45.17 0.88 -22.57
C ARG A 652 45.17 2.39 -22.43
N ASP A 653 46.23 2.96 -21.88
CA ASP A 653 46.31 4.40 -21.58
C ASP A 653 46.19 5.30 -22.84
N ASP A 654 46.51 4.77 -24.02
CA ASP A 654 46.46 5.45 -25.30
C ASP A 654 45.32 5.02 -26.23
N ASP A 655 44.32 4.24 -25.69
CA ASP A 655 43.22 3.70 -26.48
C ASP A 655 41.87 4.21 -25.99
N GLU A 656 40.91 4.31 -26.86
CA GLU A 656 39.54 4.77 -26.58
C GLU A 656 38.51 3.78 -27.13
N LEU A 657 37.41 3.59 -26.43
CA LEU A 657 36.23 2.88 -26.95
C LEU A 657 35.53 3.79 -27.98
N ILE A 658 35.29 3.27 -29.20
CA ILE A 658 34.69 4.06 -30.27
C ILE A 658 33.24 3.66 -30.60
N GLU A 659 32.93 2.40 -30.58
CA GLU A 659 31.58 1.92 -30.91
C GLU A 659 31.23 0.63 -30.18
N VAL A 660 29.95 0.48 -29.85
CA VAL A 660 29.37 -0.71 -29.22
C VAL A 660 28.11 -1.10 -29.98
N LYS A 661 27.91 -2.41 -30.24
CA LYS A 661 26.72 -2.94 -30.91
C LYS A 661 26.21 -4.20 -30.24
N ALA A 662 24.91 -4.36 -30.24
CA ALA A 662 24.26 -5.58 -29.77
C ALA A 662 24.30 -6.65 -30.88
N THR A 663 24.66 -7.87 -30.52
CA THR A 663 24.82 -9.02 -31.44
C THR A 663 24.23 -10.31 -30.86
N ASP A 664 24.01 -11.32 -31.69
CA ASP A 664 23.37 -12.61 -31.35
C ASP A 664 24.23 -13.84 -31.72
N ASN A 665 25.53 -13.64 -31.91
CA ASN A 665 26.51 -14.67 -32.31
C ASN A 665 26.39 -15.17 -33.77
N ASN A 666 25.56 -14.56 -34.60
CA ASN A 666 25.32 -14.93 -36.01
C ASN A 666 25.70 -13.83 -37.00
N LYS A 667 26.48 -12.84 -36.56
CA LYS A 667 26.81 -11.68 -37.37
C LYS A 667 28.25 -11.72 -37.87
N ASP A 668 28.52 -11.01 -38.98
CA ASP A 668 29.88 -10.66 -39.36
C ASP A 668 30.18 -9.22 -38.92
N ILE A 669 31.34 -9.02 -38.36
CA ILE A 669 31.83 -7.73 -37.87
C ILE A 669 32.65 -7.07 -38.96
N ILE A 670 32.39 -5.81 -39.24
CA ILE A 670 33.12 -5.01 -40.25
C ILE A 670 33.75 -3.83 -39.51
N LEU A 671 35.06 -3.74 -39.53
CA LEU A 671 35.80 -2.59 -39.03
C LEU A 671 36.28 -1.76 -40.20
N VAL A 672 36.11 -0.44 -40.11
CA VAL A 672 36.57 0.52 -41.15
C VAL A 672 37.54 1.51 -40.51
N THR A 673 38.64 1.81 -41.19
CA THR A 673 39.68 2.71 -40.70
C THR A 673 39.65 4.07 -41.38
N LYS A 674 40.26 5.05 -40.75
CA LYS A 674 40.43 6.42 -41.21
C LYS A 674 41.15 6.46 -42.60
N ASP A 675 42.13 5.57 -42.81
CA ASP A 675 42.88 5.47 -44.06
C ASP A 675 42.18 4.63 -45.16
N GLY A 676 40.87 4.31 -44.95
CA GLY A 676 40.04 3.62 -45.93
C GLY A 676 40.33 2.15 -46.07
N GLN A 677 40.85 1.49 -45.04
CA GLN A 677 40.95 0.03 -44.96
C GLN A 677 39.69 -0.55 -44.29
N CYS A 678 39.34 -1.79 -44.58
CA CYS A 678 38.21 -2.49 -44.00
C CYS A 678 38.52 -3.97 -43.83
N ILE A 679 38.10 -4.56 -42.69
CA ILE A 679 38.16 -6.01 -42.48
C ILE A 679 36.78 -6.51 -42.11
N ARG A 680 36.37 -7.63 -42.69
CA ARG A 680 35.15 -8.39 -42.32
C ARG A 680 35.53 -9.74 -41.78
N PHE A 681 35.04 -10.11 -40.58
CA PHE A 681 35.29 -11.39 -39.93
C PHE A 681 34.05 -11.88 -39.17
N LYS A 682 33.96 -13.16 -38.86
CA LYS A 682 32.84 -13.74 -38.17
C LYS A 682 32.88 -13.34 -36.70
N GLU A 683 31.70 -13.03 -36.13
CA GLU A 683 31.54 -12.75 -34.71
C GLU A 683 32.04 -13.91 -33.83
N THR A 684 31.87 -15.17 -34.30
CA THR A 684 32.35 -16.39 -33.60
C THR A 684 33.86 -16.46 -33.41
N ASP A 685 34.64 -15.71 -34.23
CA ASP A 685 36.09 -15.62 -34.08
C ASP A 685 36.51 -14.80 -32.85
N VAL A 686 35.54 -14.08 -32.23
CA VAL A 686 35.76 -13.34 -31.00
C VAL A 686 35.14 -14.12 -29.84
N ARG A 687 35.98 -14.72 -28.98
CA ARG A 687 35.52 -15.40 -27.79
C ARG A 687 34.78 -14.46 -26.82
N SER A 688 33.71 -14.93 -26.22
CA SER A 688 33.04 -14.20 -25.15
C SER A 688 33.91 -14.08 -23.91
N THR A 689 33.99 -12.89 -23.33
CA THR A 689 34.79 -12.57 -22.13
C THR A 689 34.03 -11.67 -21.17
N GLY A 690 34.34 -11.79 -19.89
CA GLY A 690 33.69 -10.96 -18.84
C GLY A 690 34.09 -9.48 -18.98
N ARG A 691 33.37 -8.60 -18.23
CA ARG A 691 33.47 -7.14 -18.28
C ARG A 691 34.89 -6.58 -18.08
N ALA A 692 35.65 -7.14 -17.15
CA ALA A 692 37.01 -6.67 -16.78
C ALA A 692 38.15 -7.20 -17.69
N SER A 693 37.90 -7.30 -19.01
CA SER A 693 38.91 -7.75 -19.98
C SER A 693 39.16 -6.69 -21.05
N MET A 694 40.35 -6.69 -21.68
CA MET A 694 40.76 -5.75 -22.75
C MET A 694 40.22 -6.14 -24.13
N GLY A 695 39.81 -7.38 -24.33
CA GLY A 695 39.45 -7.90 -25.65
C GLY A 695 40.64 -8.47 -26.41
N VAL A 696 40.47 -8.65 -27.74
CA VAL A 696 41.41 -9.29 -28.65
C VAL A 696 41.62 -8.43 -29.88
N ARG A 697 42.75 -8.61 -30.63
CA ARG A 697 43.01 -7.84 -31.83
C ARG A 697 41.94 -8.12 -32.92
N GLY A 698 41.20 -7.08 -33.34
CA GLY A 698 40.22 -7.13 -34.43
C GLY A 698 40.87 -6.90 -35.80
N MET A 699 41.73 -5.87 -35.88
CA MET A 699 42.43 -5.48 -37.09
C MET A 699 43.88 -5.10 -36.78
N ASN A 700 44.75 -5.30 -37.73
CA ASN A 700 46.16 -4.87 -37.66
C ASN A 700 46.29 -3.54 -38.44
N LEU A 701 46.41 -2.44 -37.71
CA LEU A 701 46.42 -1.09 -38.24
C LEU A 701 47.80 -0.71 -38.78
N GLY A 702 47.83 0.18 -39.80
CA GLY A 702 49.04 0.86 -40.25
C GLY A 702 49.49 1.91 -39.22
N ASP A 703 50.73 2.47 -39.44
CA ASP A 703 51.25 3.52 -38.58
C ASP A 703 50.37 4.79 -38.69
N GLY A 704 49.84 5.26 -37.57
CA GLY A 704 48.96 6.44 -37.50
C GLY A 704 47.50 6.22 -37.93
N ASP A 705 47.12 5.01 -38.38
CA ASP A 705 45.73 4.65 -38.75
C ASP A 705 44.90 4.34 -37.52
N GLU A 706 43.62 4.62 -37.59
CA GLU A 706 42.65 4.43 -36.50
C GLU A 706 41.37 3.84 -37.03
N VAL A 707 40.71 2.98 -36.22
CA VAL A 707 39.34 2.51 -36.52
C VAL A 707 38.37 3.64 -36.30
N VAL A 708 37.52 3.93 -37.29
CA VAL A 708 36.49 4.99 -37.24
C VAL A 708 35.04 4.46 -37.16
N ALA A 709 34.81 3.18 -37.54
CA ALA A 709 33.49 2.59 -37.45
C ALA A 709 33.54 1.05 -37.30
N MET A 710 32.56 0.50 -36.61
CA MET A 710 32.26 -0.91 -36.53
C MET A 710 30.81 -1.15 -37.00
N GLN A 711 30.63 -1.98 -38.04
CA GLN A 711 29.30 -2.31 -38.58
C GLN A 711 29.03 -3.81 -38.58
N LEU A 712 27.74 -4.19 -38.67
CA LEU A 712 27.31 -5.57 -38.80
C LEU A 712 26.75 -5.82 -40.19
N ASN A 713 27.04 -6.98 -40.78
CA ASN A 713 26.59 -7.34 -42.14
C ASN A 713 25.05 -7.42 -42.27
N THR A 714 24.33 -7.63 -41.16
CA THR A 714 22.86 -7.75 -41.15
C THR A 714 22.14 -6.42 -41.07
N GLN A 715 22.87 -5.31 -40.91
CA GLN A 715 22.30 -3.97 -40.82
C GLN A 715 22.04 -3.30 -42.17
N GLY A 716 22.42 -3.94 -43.27
CA GLY A 716 22.19 -3.47 -44.64
C GLY A 716 22.99 -4.22 -45.72
N ASP A 717 22.50 -4.19 -46.95
CA ASP A 717 23.10 -4.83 -48.10
C ASP A 717 24.28 -4.08 -48.68
N TYR A 718 24.46 -2.83 -48.28
CA TYR A 718 25.54 -1.97 -48.74
C TYR A 718 26.31 -1.36 -47.56
N LEU A 719 27.62 -1.20 -47.71
CA LEU A 719 28.45 -0.40 -46.83
C LEU A 719 28.59 1.01 -47.44
N LEU A 720 27.97 1.98 -46.77
CA LEU A 720 28.12 3.40 -47.05
C LEU A 720 29.40 3.89 -46.33
N VAL A 721 30.30 4.55 -47.08
CA VAL A 721 31.50 5.20 -46.57
C VAL A 721 31.50 6.66 -46.96
N VAL A 722 31.74 7.53 -45.99
CA VAL A 722 31.75 9.00 -46.16
C VAL A 722 33.07 9.59 -45.68
N SER A 723 33.60 10.60 -46.41
CA SER A 723 34.83 11.26 -46.11
C SER A 723 34.65 12.72 -45.63
N GLU A 724 35.67 13.29 -45.04
CA GLU A 724 35.74 14.66 -44.47
C GLU A 724 35.20 15.74 -45.40
N ASN A 725 35.53 15.66 -46.70
CA ASN A 725 35.11 16.67 -47.68
C ASN A 725 33.77 16.36 -48.36
N GLY A 726 32.90 15.54 -47.68
CA GLY A 726 31.54 15.31 -48.14
C GLY A 726 31.42 14.43 -49.40
N MET A 727 32.43 13.62 -49.69
CA MET A 727 32.37 12.61 -50.73
C MET A 727 31.97 11.28 -50.12
N GLY A 728 31.12 10.49 -50.80
CA GLY A 728 30.70 9.20 -50.27
C GLY A 728 30.20 8.25 -51.37
N LYS A 729 30.05 6.99 -51.01
CA LYS A 729 29.55 5.93 -51.90
C LYS A 729 28.93 4.78 -51.13
N ARG A 730 28.05 4.03 -51.76
CA ARG A 730 27.62 2.71 -51.34
C ARG A 730 28.44 1.64 -52.09
N THR A 731 28.84 0.60 -51.36
CA THR A 731 29.52 -0.58 -51.97
C THR A 731 28.75 -1.85 -51.47
N ALA A 732 28.43 -2.75 -52.41
CA ALA A 732 27.70 -3.96 -52.02
C ALA A 732 28.46 -4.79 -50.96
N MET A 733 27.76 -5.27 -49.96
CA MET A 733 28.34 -6.04 -48.84
C MET A 733 29.04 -7.32 -49.33
N SER A 734 28.63 -7.85 -50.47
CA SER A 734 29.21 -9.04 -51.11
C SER A 734 30.64 -8.84 -51.62
N GLU A 735 31.07 -7.57 -51.89
CA GLU A 735 32.44 -7.26 -52.30
C GLU A 735 33.46 -7.39 -51.15
N PHE A 736 32.98 -7.47 -49.90
CA PHE A 736 33.84 -7.61 -48.71
C PHE A 736 33.90 -9.06 -48.27
N VAL A 737 34.97 -9.77 -48.67
CA VAL A 737 35.14 -11.21 -48.36
C VAL A 737 35.44 -11.35 -46.86
N VAL A 738 34.83 -12.39 -46.23
CA VAL A 738 35.10 -12.74 -44.84
C VAL A 738 36.54 -13.21 -44.69
N GLN A 739 37.31 -12.60 -43.76
CA GLN A 739 38.68 -12.88 -43.49
C GLN A 739 38.89 -13.35 -42.04
N ASN A 740 40.08 -13.85 -41.73
CA ASN A 740 40.46 -14.14 -40.36
C ASN A 740 40.65 -12.82 -39.59
N ARG A 741 40.15 -12.77 -38.35
CA ARG A 741 40.36 -11.64 -37.43
C ARG A 741 41.81 -11.29 -37.22
N GLY A 742 42.17 -10.01 -37.10
CA GLY A 742 43.51 -9.54 -36.82
C GLY A 742 44.40 -9.34 -38.07
N GLY A 743 43.81 -9.50 -39.29
CA GLY A 743 44.50 -9.17 -40.57
C GLY A 743 44.58 -7.66 -40.84
N LYS A 744 45.31 -7.27 -41.94
CA LYS A 744 45.37 -5.87 -42.40
C LYS A 744 44.10 -5.39 -43.12
N GLY A 745 43.22 -6.31 -43.51
CA GLY A 745 42.01 -6.01 -44.28
C GLY A 745 42.26 -5.70 -45.76
N VAL A 746 41.22 -5.10 -46.38
CA VAL A 746 41.25 -4.70 -47.81
C VAL A 746 40.87 -3.22 -47.94
N LYS A 747 41.27 -2.53 -49.01
CA LYS A 747 40.83 -1.14 -49.28
C LYS A 747 39.34 -1.11 -49.55
N CYS A 748 38.62 -0.27 -48.80
CA CYS A 748 37.20 0.02 -48.98
C CYS A 748 36.94 1.43 -49.57
N TYR A 749 37.94 2.34 -49.48
CA TYR A 749 37.83 3.68 -49.98
C TYR A 749 39.19 4.18 -50.51
N LYS A 750 39.17 4.95 -51.60
CA LYS A 750 40.37 5.58 -52.17
C LYS A 750 40.47 7.01 -51.68
N ILE A 751 41.37 7.25 -50.74
CA ILE A 751 41.67 8.58 -50.19
C ILE A 751 42.51 9.38 -51.22
N THR A 752 42.16 10.65 -51.37
CA THR A 752 42.81 11.64 -52.16
C THR A 752 42.72 12.99 -51.45
N GLU A 753 43.55 13.98 -51.84
CA GLU A 753 43.46 15.35 -51.28
C GLU A 753 42.03 15.95 -51.42
N LYS A 754 41.30 15.56 -52.48
CA LYS A 754 39.95 16.02 -52.75
C LYS A 754 38.90 15.40 -51.80
N THR A 755 39.14 14.22 -51.30
CA THR A 755 38.17 13.50 -50.44
C THR A 755 38.41 13.74 -48.95
N GLY A 756 39.67 13.94 -48.57
CA GLY A 756 40.08 13.85 -47.17
C GLY A 756 39.96 12.42 -46.63
N ASN A 757 40.11 12.22 -45.33
CA ASN A 757 40.06 10.92 -44.65
C ASN A 757 38.62 10.44 -44.49
N VAL A 758 38.47 9.14 -44.23
CA VAL A 758 37.14 8.58 -43.90
C VAL A 758 36.73 9.04 -42.51
N VAL A 759 35.52 9.61 -42.42
CA VAL A 759 34.91 10.07 -41.17
C VAL A 759 34.02 8.97 -40.53
N GLY A 760 33.33 8.18 -41.37
CA GLY A 760 32.43 7.15 -40.85
C GLY A 760 31.94 6.21 -41.93
N ALA A 761 31.43 5.08 -41.49
CA ALA A 761 30.78 4.08 -42.34
C ALA A 761 29.52 3.54 -41.66
N LYS A 762 28.47 3.26 -42.49
CA LYS A 762 27.20 2.67 -42.00
C LYS A 762 26.75 1.56 -42.95
N ALA A 763 26.22 0.49 -42.41
CA ALA A 763 25.54 -0.55 -43.19
C ALA A 763 24.10 -0.07 -43.49
N VAL A 764 23.72 -0.01 -44.78
CA VAL A 764 22.46 0.58 -45.24
C VAL A 764 21.81 -0.25 -46.32
N ASN A 765 20.46 -0.13 -46.44
CA ASN A 765 19.64 -0.59 -47.58
C ASN A 765 19.24 0.61 -48.44
N GLU A 766 18.64 0.38 -49.59
CA GLU A 766 18.20 1.41 -50.53
C GLU A 766 17.12 2.32 -49.92
N GLU A 767 16.19 1.71 -49.19
CA GLU A 767 15.08 2.41 -48.52
C GLU A 767 15.50 3.22 -47.25
N ASN A 768 16.73 3.08 -46.79
CA ASN A 768 17.14 3.77 -45.59
C ASN A 768 17.47 5.23 -45.87
N GLU A 769 17.31 6.03 -44.85
CA GLU A 769 17.70 7.44 -44.85
C GLU A 769 18.93 7.65 -43.95
N ILE A 770 19.80 8.53 -44.37
CA ILE A 770 20.96 8.97 -43.60
C ILE A 770 20.90 10.47 -43.31
N MET A 771 21.46 10.86 -42.22
CA MET A 771 21.77 12.25 -41.90
C MET A 771 23.28 12.43 -41.91
N MET A 772 23.72 13.48 -42.61
CA MET A 772 25.10 13.94 -42.57
C MET A 772 25.14 15.23 -41.76
N ILE A 773 26.06 15.32 -40.84
CA ILE A 773 26.21 16.42 -39.91
C ILE A 773 27.57 17.09 -40.16
N THR A 774 27.56 18.39 -40.36
CA THR A 774 28.80 19.15 -40.54
C THR A 774 29.32 19.72 -39.23
N THR A 775 30.58 20.17 -39.22
CA THR A 775 31.21 20.81 -38.06
C THR A 775 30.48 22.10 -37.61
N GLU A 776 29.76 22.78 -38.52
CA GLU A 776 28.89 23.91 -38.17
C GLU A 776 27.46 23.55 -37.72
N GLY A 777 27.18 22.28 -37.54
CA GLY A 777 25.85 21.79 -37.09
C GLY A 777 24.76 21.80 -38.17
N ILE A 778 25.15 21.92 -39.47
CA ILE A 778 24.22 21.79 -40.60
C ILE A 778 23.92 20.30 -40.80
N ILE A 779 22.64 19.95 -40.84
CA ILE A 779 22.17 18.57 -41.02
C ILE A 779 21.52 18.46 -42.40
N ILE A 780 21.97 17.46 -43.18
CA ILE A 780 21.35 17.09 -44.44
C ILE A 780 20.86 15.66 -44.35
N ARG A 781 19.63 15.45 -44.77
CA ARG A 781 18.98 14.13 -44.84
C ARG A 781 18.92 13.69 -46.29
N LEU A 782 19.41 12.47 -46.57
CA LEU A 782 19.49 11.87 -47.91
C LEU A 782 18.89 10.46 -47.88
N LEU A 783 18.17 10.10 -48.95
CA LEU A 783 17.80 8.70 -49.20
C LEU A 783 19.03 7.92 -49.71
N CYS A 784 19.22 6.70 -49.19
CA CYS A 784 20.32 5.87 -49.63
C CYS A 784 20.24 5.49 -51.10
N GLU A 785 19.04 5.36 -51.67
CA GLU A 785 18.84 5.07 -53.11
C GLU A 785 19.52 6.12 -54.03
N ASP A 786 19.60 7.39 -53.57
CA ASP A 786 20.22 8.51 -54.31
C ASP A 786 21.75 8.47 -54.34
N ILE A 787 22.36 7.60 -53.52
CA ILE A 787 23.82 7.50 -53.40
C ILE A 787 24.33 6.42 -54.35
N SER A 788 25.26 6.74 -55.20
CA SER A 788 25.82 5.82 -56.23
C SER A 788 26.43 4.58 -55.59
N VAL A 789 26.09 3.41 -56.14
CA VAL A 789 26.76 2.12 -55.86
C VAL A 789 28.03 2.03 -56.68
N LEU A 790 29.16 1.95 -56.00
CA LEU A 790 30.49 1.93 -56.61
C LEU A 790 31.40 0.84 -55.99
N GLY A 791 32.33 0.31 -56.79
CA GLY A 791 33.26 -0.71 -56.34
C GLY A 791 34.20 -0.23 -55.19
N ARG A 792 34.81 -1.16 -54.48
CA ARG A 792 35.60 -0.90 -53.23
C ARG A 792 36.69 0.18 -53.43
N ILE A 793 37.44 0.18 -54.52
CA ILE A 793 38.64 1.02 -54.71
C ILE A 793 38.27 2.32 -55.49
N THR A 794 37.23 3.03 -55.06
CA THR A 794 36.81 4.32 -55.63
C THR A 794 36.73 5.42 -54.58
N SER A 795 36.77 6.69 -55.00
CA SER A 795 36.74 7.87 -54.13
C SER A 795 35.32 8.38 -53.82
N GLY A 796 34.30 7.69 -54.33
CA GLY A 796 32.89 8.14 -54.14
C GLY A 796 32.49 9.32 -55.02
N VAL A 797 31.27 9.80 -54.75
CA VAL A 797 30.64 10.96 -55.42
C VAL A 797 30.37 12.07 -54.35
N LYS A 798 30.18 13.28 -54.81
CA LYS A 798 29.87 14.40 -53.92
C LYS A 798 28.44 14.28 -53.41
N MET A 799 28.30 14.22 -52.10
CA MET A 799 27.00 14.08 -51.41
C MET A 799 26.47 15.39 -50.82
N ILE A 800 27.36 16.29 -50.45
CA ILE A 800 27.07 17.61 -49.87
C ILE A 800 27.99 18.69 -50.45
N ASN A 801 27.46 19.90 -50.60
CA ASN A 801 28.25 21.08 -50.90
C ASN A 801 28.68 21.76 -49.60
N LEU A 802 29.95 21.67 -49.26
CA LEU A 802 30.56 22.27 -48.09
C LEU A 802 31.13 23.65 -48.43
N THR A 803 31.04 24.59 -47.51
CA THR A 803 31.72 25.89 -47.56
C THR A 803 33.22 25.71 -47.22
N GLU A 804 34.05 26.64 -47.56
CA GLU A 804 35.51 26.58 -47.33
C GLU A 804 35.77 26.50 -45.79
N GLY A 805 36.53 25.51 -45.35
CA GLY A 805 36.81 25.26 -43.92
C GLY A 805 35.81 24.39 -43.16
N VAL A 806 34.66 24.03 -43.77
CA VAL A 806 33.63 23.17 -43.13
C VAL A 806 33.83 21.71 -43.58
N THR A 807 33.79 20.78 -42.65
CA THR A 807 33.95 19.35 -42.95
C THR A 807 32.72 18.56 -42.42
N VAL A 808 32.55 17.32 -42.93
CA VAL A 808 31.58 16.40 -42.33
C VAL A 808 32.14 15.90 -41.00
N ALA A 809 31.33 16.07 -39.94
CA ALA A 809 31.72 15.66 -38.59
C ALA A 809 31.24 14.23 -38.25
N SER A 810 30.05 13.88 -38.65
CA SER A 810 29.49 12.54 -38.40
C SER A 810 28.35 12.16 -39.36
N ILE A 811 28.00 10.88 -39.38
CA ILE A 811 26.88 10.31 -40.15
C ILE A 811 26.01 9.46 -39.25
N ALA A 812 24.69 9.63 -39.34
CA ALA A 812 23.72 8.84 -38.61
C ALA A 812 22.71 8.18 -39.57
N LYS A 813 22.34 6.94 -39.30
CA LYS A 813 21.26 6.23 -40.01
C LYS A 813 19.96 6.48 -39.30
N VAL A 814 18.89 6.87 -40.01
CA VAL A 814 17.54 6.97 -39.45
C VAL A 814 17.00 5.55 -39.32
N ARG A 815 16.61 5.14 -38.12
CA ARG A 815 16.06 3.77 -37.88
C ARG A 815 14.63 3.66 -38.33
N ASP A 816 14.26 2.48 -38.87
CA ASP A 816 12.90 2.15 -39.27
C ASP A 816 11.95 2.10 -38.05
N LYS A 817 10.65 2.35 -38.30
CA LYS A 817 9.58 2.25 -37.28
C LYS A 817 9.52 0.81 -36.73
N ASP A 818 9.24 0.68 -35.44
CA ASP A 818 9.10 -0.64 -34.80
C ASP A 818 7.73 -1.28 -35.21
N PRO A 819 7.69 -2.43 -35.92
CA PRO A 819 6.43 -2.98 -36.48
C PRO A 819 5.41 -3.42 -35.42
N GLU A 820 5.81 -3.61 -34.15
CA GLU A 820 4.89 -4.01 -33.07
C GLU A 820 4.14 -2.85 -32.42
N ALA A 821 4.56 -1.60 -32.64
CA ALA A 821 3.88 -0.44 -32.08
C ALA A 821 2.62 -0.10 -32.90
N ASP A 822 2.64 -0.35 -34.21
CA ASP A 822 1.51 -0.07 -35.11
C ASP A 822 0.37 -1.10 -34.99
N THR A 823 0.66 -2.36 -34.58
CA THR A 823 -0.36 -3.41 -34.39
C THR A 823 -1.17 -3.27 -33.09
N LYS A 824 -0.68 -2.55 -32.09
CA LYS A 824 -1.42 -2.29 -30.85
C LYS A 824 -2.19 -0.97 -30.88
N ALA A 825 -1.74 0.01 -31.63
CA ALA A 825 -2.48 1.24 -31.88
C ALA A 825 -3.73 0.98 -32.74
N ALA A 826 -3.64 0.13 -33.78
CA ALA A 826 -4.76 -0.28 -34.61
C ALA A 826 -5.80 -1.17 -33.88
N LYS A 827 -5.42 -1.86 -32.76
CA LYS A 827 -6.37 -2.60 -31.92
C LYS A 827 -7.01 -1.76 -30.81
N ALA A 828 -6.41 -0.63 -30.44
CA ALA A 828 -7.00 0.31 -29.49
C ALA A 828 -8.04 1.22 -30.14
N ASP A 829 -7.86 1.55 -31.43
CA ASP A 829 -8.85 2.33 -32.22
C ASP A 829 -10.09 1.50 -32.60
N ASP A 830 -9.98 0.16 -32.69
CA ASP A 830 -11.11 -0.75 -33.01
C ASP A 830 -11.95 -1.11 -31.75
N GLU A 831 -11.44 -0.87 -30.53
CA GLU A 831 -12.21 -1.05 -29.28
C GLU A 831 -12.92 0.24 -28.82
N THR A 832 -12.57 1.42 -29.35
CA THR A 832 -13.24 2.69 -29.02
C THR A 832 -14.43 2.99 -29.94
N ASP A 833 -14.50 2.43 -31.15
CA ASP A 833 -15.64 2.63 -32.06
C ASP A 833 -16.85 1.73 -31.75
N ASN A 834 -16.75 0.76 -30.81
CA ASN A 834 -17.86 -0.10 -30.40
C ASN A 834 -18.58 0.33 -29.10
N VAL A 835 -18.30 1.51 -28.55
CA VAL A 835 -18.94 2.00 -27.30
C VAL A 835 -19.86 3.21 -27.52
N GLU A 836 -19.89 3.80 -28.71
CA GLU A 836 -20.77 4.95 -29.02
C GLU A 836 -22.12 4.62 -29.69
N GLU A 837 -22.47 3.35 -29.90
CA GLU A 837 -23.72 2.97 -30.58
C GLU A 837 -24.87 2.50 -29.66
N PHE A 838 -24.79 2.68 -28.32
CA PHE A 838 -25.86 2.32 -27.36
C PHE A 838 -26.37 3.44 -26.45
N ALA A 839 -26.29 4.72 -26.86
CA ALA A 839 -26.76 5.86 -26.04
C ALA A 839 -27.78 6.78 -26.71
N ASP A 840 -28.57 6.30 -27.71
CA ASP A 840 -29.65 7.13 -28.32
C ASP A 840 -30.92 6.32 -28.60
N GLU A 841 -31.52 5.74 -27.55
CA GLU A 841 -32.93 5.39 -27.55
C GLU A 841 -33.47 5.32 -26.12
N ALA A 842 -33.90 6.46 -25.58
CA ALA A 842 -35.01 6.59 -24.63
C ALA A 842 -35.06 8.00 -24.00
N VAL A 843 -35.57 8.97 -24.64
CA VAL A 843 -36.42 10.04 -24.03
C VAL A 843 -37.28 10.69 -25.11
N SER A 844 -38.52 10.28 -25.26
CA SER A 844 -39.60 11.13 -25.65
C SER A 844 -40.94 10.55 -25.17
N THR A 845 -41.70 11.40 -24.54
CA THR A 845 -43.13 11.40 -24.15
C THR A 845 -43.26 11.44 -22.61
N ASP A 846 -44.03 12.24 -22.02
CA ASP A 846 -44.86 13.40 -22.38
C ASP A 846 -45.10 14.20 -21.09
N SER A 847 -45.25 15.46 -21.26
CA SER A 847 -45.83 16.43 -20.35
C SER A 847 -47.32 16.15 -20.12
N GLU A 848 -47.85 16.40 -18.94
CA GLU A 848 -49.01 17.24 -18.62
C GLU A 848 -49.65 16.90 -17.26
N GLU A 849 -49.86 17.98 -16.48
CA GLU A 849 -50.92 18.27 -15.49
C GLU A 849 -51.00 17.41 -14.20
N GLU A 850 -50.75 17.93 -13.04
CA GLU A 850 -51.36 18.93 -12.11
C GLU A 850 -50.39 19.30 -10.97
#